data_d5ceb33c649eddce725ffd9f5727dccf
#
_entry.id   d5ceb33c649eddce725ffd9f5727dccf
#
_cell.length_a   1.000
_cell.length_b   1.000
_cell.length_c   1.000
_cell.angle_alpha   90.00
_cell.angle_beta   90.00
_cell.angle_gamma   90.00
#
_symmetry.space_group_name_H-M   'P 1'
#
loop_
_entity.id
_entity.type
_entity.pdbx_description
1 polymer ?
#
loop_
_entity_poly.entity_id
_entity_poly.type
_entity_poly.pdbx_seq_one_letter_code
_entity_poly.pdbx_strand_id
1 'polypeptide(L)'
;MSIAEEVLSTLKDDDVWYFAKQDASFDNVYQAVRLFDNAPKGESPSSYYQSVASNNGLDSNVRILSVAQLMGLLTKSSPFSRAHYDVEKPTPAFRELERHPVGSREYNAIKTEQLLKIRMKAITDTRATDDYGIYPFLFIAEVLWRLSLKGIRKIPRKAFFQYVMTSKAHENLESCVKILSQEEKDIAIDEDKVKKFMSDSRVETIIKGNMRLFNIDSKYVRIDDNFVNYYSYFFNGPYKGIVALLYSIVDDVAKYQDILTRNIGISLNFIDAPEIKPDGSPSLSILPLTKIKNSSSLSFLTAIRTKPFILLAGISGTGKSRIVREFAFKSCPKCLQDKDGTTPGNYCMIEVKPNWHDSTELLGYYSNLSKGYQFKKFVKFLVKAKMYPKVPFFVCLDEMNLAPVEQYFAEILSILETRKHPKDTETGKVDMSTIKTEVIVDARYFRELSEMSHCRNIETGETATMGLTDKAIYLKLFGINTKDAIEKEEIDNEVGVRQDLTTEGLALPDNVVVIGTVNMDDTTHQFSRKVIDRAMTIEMNGGNLRNMFGGSKNLEYLPEKEQKAWQDAFVRRYVTADEVLDAHPDEAKKLVEILPARLEEINNALKGTPFEVSYRVLNELAVMVGVMLDDNKDDKELDDIINQAVNYILLMKVLPRIEGDTEMFALSKEYKAKMGVNYVDRLEWLKNIAPGLRKVTKDGVSGDEETVESGEKELKGQQNTSKDKIQEMIDRLNNQDFTRFWP
;
A
#
# COMPACT_ATOMS: atom_id res chain seq x y z
N MET A 1 -30.47 -3.93 -35.98
CA MET A 1 -30.74 -4.74 -34.76
C MET A 1 -29.95 -4.10 -33.60
N SER A 2 -30.60 -3.90 -32.49
CA SER A 2 -29.84 -3.49 -31.26
C SER A 2 -29.00 -4.67 -30.78
N ILE A 3 -27.91 -4.40 -29.99
CA ILE A 3 -27.09 -5.47 -29.41
C ILE A 3 -27.96 -6.45 -28.59
N ALA A 4 -28.98 -5.92 -27.91
CA ALA A 4 -29.93 -6.74 -27.16
C ALA A 4 -30.75 -7.67 -28.05
N GLU A 5 -31.25 -7.19 -29.20
CA GLU A 5 -31.97 -8.02 -30.17
C GLU A 5 -31.08 -9.10 -30.80
N GLU A 6 -29.80 -8.78 -31.03
CA GLU A 6 -28.84 -9.76 -31.55
C GLU A 6 -28.60 -10.88 -30.53
N VAL A 7 -28.35 -10.54 -29.27
CA VAL A 7 -28.19 -11.51 -28.19
C VAL A 7 -29.44 -12.35 -28.01
N LEU A 8 -30.64 -11.74 -28.00
CA LEU A 8 -31.90 -12.46 -27.86
C LEU A 8 -32.17 -13.44 -29.01
N SER A 9 -31.79 -13.07 -30.24
CA SER A 9 -31.99 -13.93 -31.42
C SER A 9 -31.14 -15.21 -31.41
N THR A 10 -30.03 -15.21 -30.67
CA THR A 10 -29.11 -16.34 -30.59
C THR A 10 -29.31 -17.20 -29.33
N LEU A 11 -30.07 -16.71 -28.31
CA LEU A 11 -30.31 -17.45 -27.07
C LEU A 11 -31.18 -18.67 -27.27
N LYS A 12 -30.72 -19.85 -26.84
CA LYS A 12 -31.49 -21.09 -26.78
C LYS A 12 -32.11 -21.27 -25.39
N ASP A 13 -33.07 -22.15 -25.30
CA ASP A 13 -33.85 -22.42 -24.08
C ASP A 13 -33.04 -23.04 -22.94
N ASP A 14 -31.91 -23.65 -23.24
CA ASP A 14 -31.01 -24.33 -22.29
C ASP A 14 -29.67 -23.62 -22.10
N ASP A 15 -29.53 -22.37 -22.56
CA ASP A 15 -28.29 -21.60 -22.48
C ASP A 15 -27.95 -21.09 -21.06
N VAL A 16 -28.86 -21.22 -20.10
CA VAL A 16 -28.56 -20.82 -18.71
C VAL A 16 -27.53 -21.73 -18.06
N TRP A 17 -26.61 -21.15 -17.33
CA TRP A 17 -25.58 -21.90 -16.61
C TRP A 17 -26.18 -22.98 -15.71
N TYR A 18 -25.53 -24.13 -15.63
CA TYR A 18 -25.98 -25.26 -14.85
C TYR A 18 -24.87 -25.84 -13.98
N PHE A 19 -25.17 -26.06 -12.69
CA PHE A 19 -24.31 -26.81 -11.77
C PHE A 19 -25.02 -28.08 -11.31
N ALA A 20 -24.27 -29.18 -11.22
CA ALA A 20 -24.81 -30.50 -10.94
C ALA A 20 -25.50 -30.67 -9.58
N LYS A 21 -25.20 -29.81 -8.60
CA LYS A 21 -25.78 -29.83 -7.24
C LYS A 21 -26.17 -28.44 -6.78
N GLN A 22 -27.39 -28.28 -6.23
CA GLN A 22 -28.00 -26.99 -5.92
C GLN A 22 -27.53 -26.34 -4.63
N ASP A 23 -27.19 -27.16 -3.60
CA ASP A 23 -27.06 -26.76 -2.20
C ASP A 23 -25.65 -26.95 -1.63
N ALA A 24 -24.67 -27.11 -2.50
CA ALA A 24 -23.29 -27.30 -2.08
C ALA A 24 -22.63 -25.93 -1.77
N SER A 25 -22.70 -25.51 -0.53
CA SER A 25 -21.82 -24.42 -0.06
C SER A 25 -20.37 -24.91 -0.05
N PHE A 26 -19.42 -24.00 -0.28
CA PHE A 26 -18.01 -24.32 -0.25
C PHE A 26 -17.59 -24.96 1.07
N ASP A 27 -18.11 -24.47 2.18
CA ASP A 27 -17.78 -24.97 3.53
C ASP A 27 -18.29 -26.40 3.73
N ASN A 28 -19.47 -26.75 3.21
CA ASN A 28 -19.98 -28.12 3.22
C ASN A 28 -19.15 -29.04 2.33
N VAL A 29 -18.73 -28.56 1.17
CA VAL A 29 -17.84 -29.30 0.26
C VAL A 29 -16.49 -29.54 0.90
N TYR A 30 -15.91 -28.52 1.54
CA TYR A 30 -14.66 -28.65 2.30
C TYR A 30 -14.79 -29.70 3.42
N GLN A 31 -15.85 -29.66 4.20
CA GLN A 31 -16.08 -30.66 5.27
C GLN A 31 -16.30 -32.07 4.69
N ALA A 32 -16.94 -32.18 3.53
CA ALA A 32 -17.12 -33.48 2.87
C ALA A 32 -15.78 -34.09 2.44
N VAL A 33 -14.87 -33.26 1.86
CA VAL A 33 -13.53 -33.75 1.51
C VAL A 33 -12.73 -34.13 2.75
N ARG A 34 -12.87 -33.39 3.85
CA ARG A 34 -12.23 -33.70 5.12
C ARG A 34 -12.68 -35.05 5.69
N LEU A 35 -13.99 -35.35 5.64
CA LEU A 35 -14.50 -36.66 6.04
C LEU A 35 -14.00 -37.76 5.11
N PHE A 36 -14.01 -37.53 3.81
CA PHE A 36 -13.50 -38.46 2.81
C PHE A 36 -12.01 -38.80 3.04
N ASP A 37 -11.18 -37.83 3.33
CA ASP A 37 -9.73 -38.00 3.59
C ASP A 37 -9.44 -38.75 4.92
N ASN A 38 -10.34 -38.65 5.88
CA ASN A 38 -10.20 -39.28 7.19
C ASN A 38 -10.69 -40.75 7.23
N ALA A 39 -10.96 -41.35 6.09
CA ALA A 39 -11.37 -42.73 6.03
C ALA A 39 -10.33 -43.68 6.65
N PRO A 40 -10.74 -44.67 7.48
CA PRO A 40 -9.82 -45.64 8.07
C PRO A 40 -9.07 -46.44 7.01
N LYS A 41 -7.84 -46.85 7.31
CA LYS A 41 -7.05 -47.67 6.39
C LYS A 41 -7.79 -48.97 6.06
N GLY A 42 -8.01 -49.25 4.79
CA GLY A 42 -8.70 -50.44 4.29
C GLY A 42 -10.19 -50.30 4.05
N GLU A 43 -10.78 -49.15 4.37
CA GLU A 43 -12.13 -48.82 4.04
C GLU A 43 -12.17 -47.93 2.79
N SER A 44 -13.21 -48.09 1.95
CA SER A 44 -13.44 -47.19 0.80
C SER A 44 -13.79 -45.80 1.30
N PRO A 45 -13.04 -44.73 0.91
CA PRO A 45 -13.29 -43.38 1.37
C PRO A 45 -14.69 -42.87 1.03
N SER A 46 -15.23 -43.23 -0.12
CA SER A 46 -16.60 -42.85 -0.51
C SER A 46 -17.66 -43.56 0.30
N SER A 47 -17.45 -44.85 0.64
CA SER A 47 -18.36 -45.60 1.52
C SER A 47 -18.31 -45.08 2.96
N TYR A 48 -17.11 -44.80 3.47
CA TYR A 48 -16.95 -44.17 4.78
C TYR A 48 -17.66 -42.82 4.84
N TYR A 49 -17.43 -41.96 3.83
CA TYR A 49 -18.14 -40.67 3.75
C TYR A 49 -19.66 -40.88 3.85
N GLN A 50 -20.24 -41.78 3.05
CA GLN A 50 -21.67 -42.05 3.06
C GLN A 50 -22.18 -42.46 4.46
N SER A 51 -21.41 -43.25 5.20
CA SER A 51 -21.80 -43.74 6.53
C SER A 51 -21.79 -42.67 7.61
N VAL A 52 -20.90 -41.66 7.52
CA VAL A 52 -20.70 -40.63 8.55
C VAL A 52 -21.27 -39.25 8.23
N ALA A 53 -21.60 -38.99 6.95
CA ALA A 53 -21.99 -37.66 6.49
C ALA A 53 -23.21 -37.09 7.23
N SER A 54 -24.29 -37.87 7.37
CA SER A 54 -25.52 -37.43 8.05
C SER A 54 -25.28 -37.09 9.52
N ASN A 55 -24.41 -37.83 10.22
CA ASN A 55 -24.05 -37.55 11.60
C ASN A 55 -23.24 -36.26 11.77
N ASN A 56 -22.65 -35.75 10.67
CA ASN A 56 -21.89 -34.50 10.61
C ASN A 56 -22.71 -33.37 9.94
N GLY A 57 -24.02 -33.54 9.78
CA GLY A 57 -24.88 -32.49 9.19
C GLY A 57 -24.72 -32.31 7.68
N LEU A 58 -24.12 -33.27 6.98
CA LEU A 58 -23.91 -33.25 5.55
C LEU A 58 -24.82 -34.24 4.82
N ASP A 59 -25.10 -33.94 3.56
CA ASP A 59 -25.81 -34.87 2.69
C ASP A 59 -24.93 -36.10 2.39
N SER A 60 -25.44 -37.31 2.63
CA SER A 60 -24.73 -38.56 2.39
C SER A 60 -24.52 -38.89 0.91
N ASN A 61 -25.07 -38.08 -0.01
CA ASN A 61 -24.92 -38.28 -1.44
C ASN A 61 -23.50 -37.91 -1.91
N VAL A 62 -22.76 -38.90 -2.40
CA VAL A 62 -21.39 -38.71 -2.92
C VAL A 62 -21.23 -37.71 -4.06
N ARG A 63 -22.34 -37.21 -4.65
CA ARG A 63 -22.28 -36.15 -5.65
C ARG A 63 -21.60 -34.86 -5.14
N ILE A 64 -21.56 -34.64 -3.83
CA ILE A 64 -20.82 -33.53 -3.25
C ILE A 64 -19.33 -33.62 -3.57
N LEU A 65 -18.77 -34.81 -3.74
CA LEU A 65 -17.37 -35.01 -4.13
C LEU A 65 -17.12 -34.59 -5.58
N SER A 66 -18.13 -34.67 -6.48
CA SER A 66 -18.02 -34.07 -7.81
C SER A 66 -17.94 -32.54 -7.76
N VAL A 67 -18.62 -31.93 -6.81
CA VAL A 67 -18.51 -30.48 -6.57
C VAL A 67 -17.15 -30.13 -5.99
N ALA A 68 -16.58 -30.99 -5.13
CA ALA A 68 -15.23 -30.83 -4.63
C ALA A 68 -14.18 -30.85 -5.76
N GLN A 69 -14.36 -31.70 -6.76
CA GLN A 69 -13.52 -31.71 -7.96
C GLN A 69 -13.67 -30.43 -8.77
N LEU A 70 -14.90 -29.93 -8.92
CA LEU A 70 -15.19 -28.66 -9.60
C LEU A 70 -14.56 -27.45 -8.89
N MET A 71 -14.54 -27.48 -7.57
CA MET A 71 -13.91 -26.43 -6.71
C MET A 71 -12.40 -26.61 -6.55
N GLY A 72 -11.80 -27.63 -7.16
CA GLY A 72 -10.37 -27.90 -7.07
C GLY A 72 -9.91 -28.41 -5.70
N LEU A 73 -10.79 -28.94 -4.88
CA LEU A 73 -10.45 -29.48 -3.54
C LEU A 73 -10.13 -30.99 -3.58
N LEU A 74 -10.57 -31.67 -4.63
CA LEU A 74 -10.30 -33.09 -4.85
C LEU A 74 -9.75 -33.28 -6.27
N THR A 75 -8.77 -34.16 -6.43
CA THR A 75 -8.20 -34.49 -7.74
C THR A 75 -9.25 -35.14 -8.66
N LYS A 76 -8.92 -35.24 -9.92
CA LYS A 76 -9.73 -35.91 -10.91
C LYS A 76 -8.85 -36.69 -11.87
N SER A 77 -8.79 -38.00 -11.69
CA SER A 77 -7.95 -38.88 -12.47
C SER A 77 -8.58 -39.39 -13.77
N SER A 78 -9.93 -39.28 -13.89
CA SER A 78 -10.63 -39.75 -15.08
C SER A 78 -11.90 -38.93 -15.35
N PRO A 79 -12.27 -38.67 -16.63
CA PRO A 79 -13.55 -38.09 -16.96
C PRO A 79 -14.67 -39.09 -16.71
N PHE A 80 -15.63 -38.74 -15.83
CA PHE A 80 -16.94 -39.41 -15.71
C PHE A 80 -17.00 -40.90 -15.37
N SER A 81 -16.58 -41.28 -14.17
CA SER A 81 -17.09 -42.55 -13.63
C SER A 81 -17.59 -42.33 -12.22
N ARG A 82 -18.87 -42.65 -11.95
CA ARG A 82 -19.44 -42.62 -10.59
C ARG A 82 -18.75 -43.61 -9.64
N ALA A 83 -17.93 -44.54 -10.18
CA ALA A 83 -17.33 -45.64 -9.47
C ALA A 83 -15.90 -45.39 -8.94
N HIS A 84 -15.32 -44.18 -9.16
CA HIS A 84 -13.88 -44.01 -8.91
C HIS A 84 -13.50 -42.83 -7.97
N TYR A 85 -14.41 -42.40 -7.11
CA TYR A 85 -14.01 -41.38 -6.09
C TYR A 85 -12.90 -41.90 -5.17
N ASP A 86 -12.82 -43.18 -4.91
CA ASP A 86 -11.85 -43.78 -3.97
C ASP A 86 -10.39 -43.68 -4.44
N VAL A 87 -10.13 -43.39 -5.71
CA VAL A 87 -8.77 -43.16 -6.24
C VAL A 87 -8.37 -41.69 -6.18
N GLU A 88 -9.34 -40.80 -5.95
CA GLU A 88 -9.11 -39.37 -5.87
C GLU A 88 -8.43 -38.98 -4.56
N LYS A 89 -7.70 -37.88 -4.58
CA LYS A 89 -6.94 -37.37 -3.43
C LYS A 89 -7.24 -35.88 -3.19
N PRO A 90 -7.22 -35.43 -1.95
CA PRO A 90 -7.24 -34.00 -1.65
C PRO A 90 -6.10 -33.28 -2.34
N THR A 91 -6.40 -32.12 -2.85
CA THR A 91 -5.45 -31.28 -3.62
C THR A 91 -4.56 -30.43 -2.72
N PRO A 92 -3.47 -29.84 -3.26
CA PRO A 92 -2.69 -28.84 -2.54
C PRO A 92 -3.54 -27.65 -2.02
N ALA A 93 -4.55 -27.20 -2.79
CA ALA A 93 -5.47 -26.15 -2.36
C ALA A 93 -6.30 -26.55 -1.12
N PHE A 94 -6.76 -27.81 -1.07
CA PHE A 94 -7.44 -28.35 0.10
C PHE A 94 -6.49 -28.40 1.31
N ARG A 95 -5.26 -28.90 1.14
CA ARG A 95 -4.27 -28.97 2.22
C ARG A 95 -3.92 -27.59 2.79
N GLU A 96 -3.93 -26.56 1.94
CA GLU A 96 -3.75 -25.19 2.41
C GLU A 96 -4.94 -24.72 3.25
N LEU A 97 -6.18 -25.00 2.84
CA LEU A 97 -7.38 -24.71 3.63
C LEU A 97 -7.35 -25.36 5.02
N GLU A 98 -6.84 -26.59 5.14
CA GLU A 98 -6.75 -27.30 6.43
C GLU A 98 -5.86 -26.60 7.46
N ARG A 99 -4.93 -25.77 7.03
CA ARG A 99 -4.03 -25.00 7.91
C ARG A 99 -4.71 -23.84 8.59
N HIS A 100 -5.91 -23.47 8.12
CA HIS A 100 -6.63 -22.28 8.57
C HIS A 100 -8.00 -22.64 9.15
N PRO A 101 -8.40 -22.06 10.29
CA PRO A 101 -9.73 -22.27 10.85
C PRO A 101 -10.83 -21.86 9.86
N VAL A 102 -11.88 -22.64 9.75
CA VAL A 102 -13.05 -22.32 8.92
C VAL A 102 -13.61 -20.95 9.31
N GLY A 103 -13.82 -20.07 8.34
CA GLY A 103 -14.28 -18.70 8.56
C GLY A 103 -13.19 -17.71 8.91
N SER A 104 -11.92 -18.14 9.11
CA SER A 104 -10.79 -17.21 9.23
C SER A 104 -10.61 -16.40 7.95
N ARG A 105 -9.85 -15.33 8.04
CA ARG A 105 -9.55 -14.46 6.91
C ARG A 105 -8.80 -15.20 5.80
N GLU A 106 -7.81 -15.97 6.18
CA GLU A 106 -6.99 -16.79 5.30
C GLU A 106 -7.83 -17.87 4.61
N TYR A 107 -8.66 -18.59 5.38
CA TYR A 107 -9.61 -19.56 4.83
C TYR A 107 -10.55 -18.93 3.80
N ASN A 108 -11.12 -17.76 4.10
CA ASN A 108 -12.03 -17.05 3.20
C ASN A 108 -11.32 -16.54 1.93
N ALA A 109 -10.05 -16.21 2.03
CA ALA A 109 -9.25 -15.80 0.88
C ALA A 109 -9.04 -16.97 -0.09
N ILE A 110 -8.60 -18.13 0.41
CA ILE A 110 -8.42 -19.34 -0.40
C ILE A 110 -9.76 -19.79 -0.98
N LYS A 111 -10.83 -19.76 -0.18
CA LYS A 111 -12.19 -20.04 -0.64
C LYS A 111 -12.58 -19.18 -1.84
N THR A 112 -12.34 -17.87 -1.78
CA THR A 112 -12.66 -16.95 -2.86
C THR A 112 -11.83 -17.24 -4.11
N GLU A 113 -10.53 -17.48 -3.92
CA GLU A 113 -9.64 -17.88 -5.01
C GLU A 113 -10.19 -19.12 -5.75
N GLN A 114 -10.54 -20.19 -5.02
CA GLN A 114 -11.05 -21.41 -5.61
C GLN A 114 -12.39 -21.20 -6.33
N LEU A 115 -13.27 -20.34 -5.79
CA LEU A 115 -14.55 -20.02 -6.43
C LEU A 115 -14.36 -19.25 -7.75
N LEU A 116 -13.43 -18.30 -7.81
CA LEU A 116 -13.13 -17.54 -9.02
C LEU A 116 -12.54 -18.42 -10.14
N LYS A 117 -11.89 -19.53 -9.80
CA LYS A 117 -11.34 -20.51 -10.74
C LYS A 117 -12.38 -21.47 -11.30
N ILE A 118 -13.58 -21.54 -10.75
CA ILE A 118 -14.62 -22.43 -11.27
C ILE A 118 -14.95 -22.01 -12.69
N ARG A 119 -14.80 -22.97 -13.64
CA ARG A 119 -15.07 -22.81 -15.06
C ARG A 119 -16.31 -23.58 -15.45
N MET A 120 -17.22 -22.94 -16.19
CA MET A 120 -18.25 -23.68 -16.93
C MET A 120 -17.58 -24.52 -18.00
N LYS A 121 -18.19 -25.57 -18.44
CA LYS A 121 -17.53 -26.67 -19.17
C LYS A 121 -16.53 -27.40 -18.31
N ALA A 122 -16.76 -27.40 -17.00
CA ALA A 122 -16.05 -28.33 -16.14
C ALA A 122 -16.29 -29.75 -16.63
N ILE A 123 -15.25 -30.57 -16.57
CA ILE A 123 -15.24 -31.97 -17.03
C ILE A 123 -16.37 -32.81 -16.37
N THR A 124 -17.07 -32.28 -15.38
CA THR A 124 -18.18 -32.92 -14.65
C THR A 124 -19.56 -32.60 -15.21
N ASP A 125 -19.68 -31.66 -16.15
CA ASP A 125 -20.99 -31.26 -16.68
C ASP A 125 -21.28 -31.97 -18.00
N THR A 126 -22.20 -32.91 -17.96
CA THR A 126 -22.67 -33.66 -19.15
C THR A 126 -23.52 -32.81 -20.08
N ARG A 127 -23.96 -31.61 -19.67
CA ARG A 127 -24.75 -30.68 -20.47
C ARG A 127 -23.88 -29.59 -21.11
N ALA A 128 -22.63 -29.42 -20.66
CA ALA A 128 -21.75 -28.42 -21.23
C ALA A 128 -21.47 -28.76 -22.67
N THR A 129 -22.07 -28.00 -23.57
CA THR A 129 -21.73 -28.03 -25.00
C THR A 129 -20.32 -27.47 -25.17
N ASP A 130 -19.71 -27.75 -26.33
CA ASP A 130 -18.33 -27.32 -26.61
C ASP A 130 -18.14 -25.80 -26.68
N ASP A 131 -19.21 -25.03 -26.54
CA ASP A 131 -19.26 -23.58 -26.77
C ASP A 131 -19.05 -22.74 -25.51
N TYR A 132 -18.91 -23.34 -24.28
CA TYR A 132 -18.73 -22.58 -23.04
C TYR A 132 -17.26 -22.51 -22.63
N GLY A 133 -16.70 -21.28 -22.52
CA GLY A 133 -15.38 -21.00 -22.01
C GLY A 133 -15.42 -19.80 -21.05
N ILE A 134 -16.05 -19.95 -19.87
CA ILE A 134 -16.30 -18.84 -18.95
C ILE A 134 -16.09 -19.25 -17.49
N TYR A 135 -15.61 -18.32 -16.68
CA TYR A 135 -15.53 -18.41 -15.22
C TYR A 135 -16.73 -17.66 -14.60
N PRO A 136 -17.82 -18.35 -14.21
CA PRO A 136 -19.09 -17.70 -13.84
C PRO A 136 -18.96 -16.69 -12.70
N PHE A 137 -18.26 -17.05 -11.63
CA PHE A 137 -18.10 -16.17 -10.48
C PHE A 137 -17.27 -14.93 -10.82
N LEU A 138 -16.20 -15.11 -11.61
CA LEU A 138 -15.35 -14.01 -12.07
C LEU A 138 -16.13 -13.09 -13.04
N PHE A 139 -16.89 -13.67 -13.96
CA PHE A 139 -17.68 -12.92 -14.92
C PHE A 139 -18.76 -12.06 -14.26
N ILE A 140 -19.52 -12.64 -13.30
CA ILE A 140 -20.49 -11.87 -12.52
C ILE A 140 -19.83 -10.72 -11.77
N ALA A 141 -18.72 -11.02 -11.08
CA ALA A 141 -18.00 -10.01 -10.31
C ALA A 141 -17.56 -8.85 -11.20
N GLU A 142 -17.03 -9.14 -12.40
CA GLU A 142 -16.55 -8.11 -13.31
C GLU A 142 -17.69 -7.31 -13.96
N VAL A 143 -18.77 -7.95 -14.38
CA VAL A 143 -19.95 -7.24 -14.90
C VAL A 143 -20.50 -6.26 -13.87
N LEU A 144 -20.74 -6.72 -12.65
CA LEU A 144 -21.28 -5.87 -11.58
C LEU A 144 -20.31 -4.74 -11.18
N TRP A 145 -19.01 -5.04 -11.11
CA TRP A 145 -18.00 -4.05 -10.83
C TRP A 145 -17.95 -2.96 -11.92
N ARG A 146 -17.94 -3.32 -13.20
CA ARG A 146 -17.96 -2.35 -14.32
C ARG A 146 -19.24 -1.52 -14.37
N LEU A 147 -20.39 -2.10 -14.05
CA LEU A 147 -21.64 -1.35 -13.91
C LEU A 147 -21.56 -0.33 -12.78
N SER A 148 -20.95 -0.70 -11.67
CA SER A 148 -20.75 0.23 -10.55
C SER A 148 -19.90 1.45 -10.90
N LEU A 149 -18.88 1.28 -11.76
CA LEU A 149 -18.06 2.39 -12.27
C LEU A 149 -18.86 3.37 -13.14
N LYS A 150 -19.98 2.92 -13.70
CA LYS A 150 -20.95 3.76 -14.45
C LYS A 150 -22.04 4.34 -13.54
N GLY A 151 -21.91 4.20 -12.20
CA GLY A 151 -22.90 4.70 -11.24
C GLY A 151 -24.13 3.81 -11.08
N ILE A 152 -24.18 2.63 -11.71
CA ILE A 152 -25.31 1.72 -11.63
C ILE A 152 -25.17 0.86 -10.38
N ARG A 153 -26.13 0.96 -9.46
CA ARG A 153 -26.12 0.26 -8.16
C ARG A 153 -27.16 -0.86 -8.04
N LYS A 154 -27.99 -1.03 -9.05
CA LYS A 154 -29.00 -2.10 -9.12
C LYS A 154 -29.31 -2.44 -10.58
N ILE A 155 -29.55 -3.71 -10.85
CA ILE A 155 -30.01 -4.19 -12.16
C ILE A 155 -31.22 -5.10 -11.98
N PRO A 156 -32.16 -5.13 -12.94
CA PRO A 156 -33.32 -6.04 -12.86
C PRO A 156 -32.87 -7.50 -12.80
N ARG A 157 -33.42 -8.28 -11.87
CA ARG A 157 -33.09 -9.70 -11.71
C ARG A 157 -33.34 -10.50 -12.99
N LYS A 158 -34.41 -10.18 -13.72
CA LYS A 158 -34.71 -10.83 -15.02
C LYS A 158 -33.63 -10.58 -16.07
N ALA A 159 -33.12 -9.33 -16.14
CA ALA A 159 -32.01 -8.97 -17.03
C ALA A 159 -30.70 -9.68 -16.65
N PHE A 160 -30.44 -9.82 -15.36
CA PHE A 160 -29.28 -10.58 -14.87
C PHE A 160 -29.35 -12.05 -15.33
N PHE A 161 -30.49 -12.71 -15.19
CA PHE A 161 -30.66 -14.09 -15.70
C PHE A 161 -30.50 -14.19 -17.20
N GLN A 162 -31.09 -13.24 -17.96
CA GLN A 162 -31.09 -13.31 -19.42
C GLN A 162 -29.78 -12.99 -20.08
N TYR A 163 -29.01 -12.04 -19.55
CA TYR A 163 -27.79 -11.52 -20.20
C TYR A 163 -26.48 -11.96 -19.52
N VAL A 164 -26.49 -12.17 -18.20
CA VAL A 164 -25.29 -12.58 -17.49
C VAL A 164 -25.20 -14.08 -17.37
N MET A 165 -26.25 -14.75 -16.86
CA MET A 165 -26.23 -16.19 -16.58
C MET A 165 -26.35 -17.07 -17.81
N THR A 166 -26.51 -16.48 -18.98
CA THR A 166 -26.52 -17.17 -20.27
C THR A 166 -25.27 -16.92 -21.11
N SER A 167 -24.34 -16.12 -20.62
CA SER A 167 -23.10 -15.82 -21.33
C SER A 167 -22.23 -17.06 -21.50
N LYS A 168 -21.69 -17.28 -22.69
CA LYS A 168 -20.88 -18.46 -23.03
C LYS A 168 -19.38 -18.19 -23.01
N ALA A 169 -18.98 -16.94 -23.12
CA ALA A 169 -17.59 -16.54 -23.23
C ALA A 169 -17.36 -15.17 -22.55
N HIS A 170 -16.12 -14.88 -22.18
CA HIS A 170 -15.75 -13.60 -21.56
C HIS A 170 -15.85 -12.41 -22.52
N GLU A 171 -15.78 -12.62 -23.82
CA GLU A 171 -15.98 -11.62 -24.87
C GLU A 171 -17.38 -10.98 -24.78
N ASN A 172 -18.34 -11.65 -24.19
CA ASN A 172 -19.71 -11.13 -23.98
C ASN A 172 -19.79 -10.04 -22.90
N LEU A 173 -18.70 -9.80 -22.14
CA LEU A 173 -18.65 -8.86 -21.01
C LEU A 173 -19.09 -7.45 -21.40
N GLU A 174 -18.51 -6.90 -22.45
CA GLU A 174 -18.82 -5.53 -22.91
C GLU A 174 -20.28 -5.41 -23.39
N SER A 175 -20.78 -6.42 -24.07
CA SER A 175 -22.19 -6.46 -24.51
C SER A 175 -23.13 -6.52 -23.31
N CYS A 176 -22.85 -7.35 -22.31
CA CYS A 176 -23.61 -7.41 -21.06
C CYS A 176 -23.62 -6.06 -20.33
N VAL A 177 -22.45 -5.45 -20.14
CA VAL A 177 -22.33 -4.16 -19.46
C VAL A 177 -23.07 -3.06 -20.23
N LYS A 178 -22.99 -3.05 -21.55
CA LYS A 178 -23.69 -2.07 -22.40
C LYS A 178 -25.22 -2.20 -22.33
N ILE A 179 -25.73 -3.42 -22.39
CA ILE A 179 -27.18 -3.70 -22.29
C ILE A 179 -27.70 -3.31 -20.91
N LEU A 180 -27.02 -3.76 -19.85
CA LEU A 180 -27.41 -3.52 -18.45
C LEU A 180 -27.18 -2.08 -17.98
N SER A 181 -26.50 -1.25 -18.79
CA SER A 181 -26.33 0.18 -18.53
C SER A 181 -27.50 1.04 -19.06
N GLN A 182 -28.46 0.46 -19.75
CA GLN A 182 -29.65 1.15 -20.24
C GLN A 182 -30.64 1.41 -19.09
N GLU A 183 -31.61 2.31 -19.32
CA GLU A 183 -32.71 2.47 -18.38
C GLU A 183 -33.55 1.17 -18.33
N GLU A 184 -34.03 0.82 -17.14
CA GLU A 184 -34.75 -0.45 -16.89
C GLU A 184 -35.87 -0.73 -17.92
N LYS A 185 -36.60 0.31 -18.35
CA LYS A 185 -37.68 0.22 -19.35
C LYS A 185 -37.19 -0.10 -20.76
N ASP A 186 -35.92 0.16 -21.06
CA ASP A 186 -35.31 -0.01 -22.38
C ASP A 186 -34.56 -1.34 -22.52
N ILE A 187 -34.39 -2.07 -21.39
CA ILE A 187 -33.77 -3.40 -21.41
C ILE A 187 -34.79 -4.41 -21.92
N ALA A 188 -34.55 -4.94 -23.11
CA ALA A 188 -35.41 -5.94 -23.73
C ALA A 188 -35.38 -7.26 -22.92
N ILE A 189 -36.56 -7.75 -22.49
CA ILE A 189 -36.71 -9.00 -21.72
C ILE A 189 -37.68 -9.95 -22.49
N ASP A 190 -37.20 -11.17 -22.71
CA ASP A 190 -38.02 -12.27 -23.16
C ASP A 190 -38.60 -13.01 -21.95
N GLU A 191 -39.85 -12.70 -21.60
CA GLU A 191 -40.51 -13.18 -20.38
C GLU A 191 -40.60 -14.70 -20.30
N ASP A 192 -40.82 -15.37 -21.45
CA ASP A 192 -40.96 -16.83 -21.49
C ASP A 192 -39.62 -17.53 -21.28
N LYS A 193 -38.56 -17.06 -21.94
CA LYS A 193 -37.20 -17.58 -21.74
C LYS A 193 -36.69 -17.34 -20.33
N VAL A 194 -36.86 -16.11 -19.81
CA VAL A 194 -36.44 -15.77 -18.46
C VAL A 194 -37.13 -16.61 -17.40
N LYS A 195 -38.46 -16.83 -17.54
CA LYS A 195 -39.20 -17.69 -16.62
C LYS A 195 -38.62 -19.11 -16.60
N LYS A 196 -38.29 -19.65 -17.79
CA LYS A 196 -37.62 -20.95 -17.91
C LYS A 196 -36.24 -20.93 -17.31
N PHE A 197 -35.38 -19.95 -17.62
CA PHE A 197 -34.03 -19.80 -17.03
C PHE A 197 -34.06 -19.72 -15.50
N MET A 198 -35.01 -18.97 -14.95
CA MET A 198 -35.16 -18.85 -13.50
C MET A 198 -35.66 -20.14 -12.82
N SER A 199 -36.45 -20.96 -13.54
CA SER A 199 -36.91 -22.25 -13.03
C SER A 199 -35.85 -23.35 -13.11
N ASP A 200 -35.03 -23.34 -14.15
CA ASP A 200 -34.03 -24.36 -14.44
C ASP A 200 -32.63 -24.03 -13.84
N SER A 201 -32.39 -22.78 -13.49
CA SER A 201 -31.13 -22.34 -12.99
C SER A 201 -30.92 -22.71 -11.54
N ARG A 202 -29.93 -23.58 -11.29
CA ARG A 202 -29.40 -23.91 -9.95
C ARG A 202 -28.28 -22.98 -9.55
N VAL A 203 -27.84 -22.13 -10.46
CA VAL A 203 -26.68 -21.23 -10.30
C VAL A 203 -26.95 -20.18 -9.24
N GLU A 204 -28.16 -19.64 -9.15
CA GLU A 204 -28.51 -18.62 -8.18
C GLU A 204 -28.26 -19.08 -6.74
N THR A 205 -28.67 -20.31 -6.41
CA THR A 205 -28.47 -20.86 -5.06
C THR A 205 -27.00 -21.02 -4.75
N ILE A 206 -26.21 -21.50 -5.71
CA ILE A 206 -24.76 -21.67 -5.54
C ILE A 206 -24.08 -20.32 -5.41
N ILE A 207 -24.45 -19.33 -6.23
CA ILE A 207 -23.86 -17.99 -6.18
C ILE A 207 -24.20 -17.31 -4.84
N LYS A 208 -25.46 -17.32 -4.42
CA LYS A 208 -25.87 -16.77 -3.13
C LYS A 208 -25.16 -17.42 -1.95
N GLY A 209 -24.97 -18.74 -2.00
CA GLY A 209 -24.33 -19.51 -0.91
C GLY A 209 -22.79 -19.36 -0.85
N ASN A 210 -22.16 -18.91 -1.91
CA ASN A 210 -20.71 -18.92 -2.03
C ASN A 210 -20.10 -17.57 -2.37
N MET A 211 -20.75 -16.75 -3.23
CA MET A 211 -20.17 -15.49 -3.67
C MET A 211 -20.29 -14.43 -2.57
N ARG A 212 -19.15 -13.90 -2.15
CA ARG A 212 -19.09 -12.90 -1.09
C ARG A 212 -19.75 -11.60 -1.54
N LEU A 213 -20.55 -11.00 -0.62
CA LEU A 213 -21.22 -9.71 -0.82
C LEU A 213 -22.21 -9.67 -2.00
N PHE A 214 -22.57 -10.81 -2.55
CA PHE A 214 -23.58 -10.90 -3.60
C PHE A 214 -24.98 -10.74 -3.00
N ASN A 215 -25.68 -9.69 -3.42
CA ASN A 215 -27.02 -9.36 -2.93
C ASN A 215 -28.04 -9.39 -4.06
N ILE A 216 -28.95 -10.35 -4.02
CA ILE A 216 -30.04 -10.50 -4.99
C ILE A 216 -31.38 -10.71 -4.25
N ASP A 217 -32.35 -9.88 -4.56
CA ASP A 217 -33.71 -9.98 -4.04
C ASP A 217 -34.71 -10.49 -5.11
N SER A 218 -35.98 -10.42 -4.85
CA SER A 218 -37.01 -10.88 -5.81
C SER A 218 -37.06 -10.07 -7.09
N LYS A 219 -36.58 -8.81 -7.11
CA LYS A 219 -36.68 -7.88 -8.23
C LYS A 219 -35.33 -7.46 -8.79
N TYR A 220 -34.30 -7.35 -7.96
CA TYR A 220 -33.02 -6.72 -8.32
C TYR A 220 -31.82 -7.51 -7.83
N VAL A 221 -30.73 -7.40 -8.59
CA VAL A 221 -29.36 -7.62 -8.11
C VAL A 221 -28.83 -6.26 -7.67
N ARG A 222 -28.37 -6.17 -6.43
CA ARG A 222 -27.87 -4.93 -5.83
C ARG A 222 -26.36 -4.93 -5.76
N ILE A 223 -25.77 -3.80 -6.06
CA ILE A 223 -24.33 -3.58 -6.06
C ILE A 223 -24.04 -2.52 -4.99
N ASP A 224 -23.61 -2.95 -3.83
CA ASP A 224 -23.20 -2.07 -2.75
C ASP A 224 -21.70 -1.73 -2.82
N ASP A 225 -21.27 -0.72 -2.05
CA ASP A 225 -19.89 -0.26 -2.07
C ASP A 225 -18.91 -1.31 -1.51
N ASN A 226 -19.39 -2.20 -0.65
CA ASN A 226 -18.57 -3.29 -0.13
C ASN A 226 -18.22 -4.30 -1.21
N PHE A 227 -19.21 -4.64 -2.07
CA PHE A 227 -18.99 -5.48 -3.23
C PHE A 227 -17.97 -4.83 -4.18
N VAL A 228 -18.15 -3.54 -4.46
CA VAL A 228 -17.27 -2.79 -5.37
C VAL A 228 -15.84 -2.75 -4.83
N ASN A 229 -15.68 -2.37 -3.57
CA ASN A 229 -14.37 -2.29 -2.93
C ASN A 229 -13.67 -3.65 -2.90
N TYR A 230 -14.39 -4.72 -2.53
CA TYR A 230 -13.84 -6.06 -2.48
C TYR A 230 -13.34 -6.54 -3.84
N TYR A 231 -14.17 -6.44 -4.89
CA TYR A 231 -13.81 -6.92 -6.21
C TYR A 231 -12.89 -5.98 -6.99
N SER A 232 -12.74 -4.72 -6.61
CA SER A 232 -11.73 -3.81 -7.16
C SER A 232 -10.31 -4.35 -7.04
N TYR A 233 -10.01 -5.13 -6.01
CA TYR A 233 -8.71 -5.79 -5.87
C TYR A 233 -8.38 -6.74 -7.01
N PHE A 234 -9.39 -7.35 -7.61
CA PHE A 234 -9.23 -8.29 -8.73
C PHE A 234 -9.17 -7.60 -10.09
N PHE A 235 -9.87 -6.48 -10.25
CA PHE A 235 -10.00 -5.86 -11.56
C PHE A 235 -9.12 -4.64 -11.75
N ASN A 236 -8.79 -3.94 -10.69
CA ASN A 236 -7.96 -2.73 -10.73
C ASN A 236 -6.84 -2.73 -9.68
N GLY A 237 -6.71 -3.78 -8.89
CA GLY A 237 -5.75 -3.92 -7.81
C GLY A 237 -4.65 -4.94 -8.11
N PRO A 238 -3.95 -5.40 -7.06
CA PRO A 238 -2.79 -6.28 -7.17
C PRO A 238 -3.09 -7.64 -7.82
N TYR A 239 -4.37 -8.06 -7.90
CA TYR A 239 -4.78 -9.35 -8.46
C TYR A 239 -5.16 -9.31 -9.94
N LYS A 240 -5.04 -8.16 -10.59
CA LYS A 240 -5.32 -8.00 -12.03
C LYS A 240 -4.57 -9.03 -12.89
N GLY A 241 -3.32 -9.35 -12.50
CA GLY A 241 -2.51 -10.35 -13.18
C GLY A 241 -3.11 -11.77 -13.16
N ILE A 242 -3.81 -12.13 -12.08
CA ILE A 242 -4.46 -13.43 -11.96
C ILE A 242 -5.72 -13.51 -12.79
N VAL A 243 -6.49 -12.45 -12.84
CA VAL A 243 -7.66 -12.35 -13.73
C VAL A 243 -7.20 -12.49 -15.19
N ALA A 244 -6.15 -11.80 -15.58
CA ALA A 244 -5.56 -11.91 -16.91
C ALA A 244 -5.05 -13.34 -17.20
N LEU A 245 -4.43 -14.00 -16.23
CA LEU A 245 -4.00 -15.39 -16.36
C LEU A 245 -5.20 -16.31 -16.57
N LEU A 246 -6.25 -16.22 -15.76
CA LEU A 246 -7.45 -17.06 -15.91
C LEU A 246 -8.05 -16.89 -17.30
N TYR A 247 -8.17 -15.67 -17.80
CA TYR A 247 -8.68 -15.42 -19.16
C TYR A 247 -7.76 -16.03 -20.23
N SER A 248 -6.45 -15.96 -20.08
CA SER A 248 -5.50 -16.50 -21.06
C SER A 248 -5.49 -18.03 -21.16
N ILE A 249 -5.96 -18.73 -20.12
CA ILE A 249 -5.95 -20.20 -20.05
C ILE A 249 -7.35 -20.81 -20.16
N VAL A 250 -8.37 -20.01 -20.47
CA VAL A 250 -9.76 -20.48 -20.51
C VAL A 250 -9.95 -21.68 -21.44
N ASP A 251 -9.18 -21.78 -22.52
CA ASP A 251 -9.21 -22.89 -23.49
C ASP A 251 -8.10 -23.92 -23.28
N ASP A 252 -7.13 -23.69 -22.41
CA ASP A 252 -6.04 -24.60 -22.09
C ASP A 252 -6.42 -25.50 -20.89
N VAL A 253 -7.05 -26.63 -21.18
CA VAL A 253 -7.57 -27.56 -20.16
C VAL A 253 -6.47 -28.09 -19.24
N ALA A 254 -5.27 -28.31 -19.74
CA ALA A 254 -4.17 -28.87 -18.94
C ALA A 254 -3.65 -27.83 -17.92
N LYS A 255 -3.38 -26.63 -18.37
CA LYS A 255 -3.00 -25.51 -17.47
C LYS A 255 -4.12 -25.15 -16.51
N TYR A 256 -5.36 -25.15 -16.97
CA TYR A 256 -6.51 -24.91 -16.12
C TYR A 256 -6.59 -25.90 -14.96
N GLN A 257 -6.43 -27.20 -15.22
CA GLN A 257 -6.46 -28.23 -14.16
C GLN A 257 -5.33 -28.07 -13.14
N ASP A 258 -4.14 -27.74 -13.60
CA ASP A 258 -3.01 -27.48 -12.72
C ASP A 258 -3.30 -26.28 -11.78
N ILE A 259 -3.78 -25.18 -12.33
CA ILE A 259 -4.13 -23.97 -11.56
C ILE A 259 -5.32 -24.19 -10.63
N LEU A 260 -6.32 -24.98 -11.05
CA LEU A 260 -7.50 -25.27 -10.23
C LEU A 260 -7.13 -26.01 -8.92
N THR A 261 -6.17 -26.91 -8.96
CA THR A 261 -5.79 -27.76 -7.83
C THR A 261 -4.73 -27.16 -6.91
N ARG A 262 -4.12 -26.06 -7.30
CA ARG A 262 -3.10 -25.33 -6.52
C ARG A 262 -3.65 -24.03 -5.97
N ASN A 263 -3.10 -23.60 -4.84
CA ASN A 263 -3.17 -22.22 -4.42
C ASN A 263 -2.10 -21.44 -5.20
N ILE A 264 -2.51 -20.49 -6.05
CA ILE A 264 -1.59 -19.67 -6.86
C ILE A 264 -1.08 -18.44 -6.11
N GLY A 265 -1.27 -18.38 -4.80
CA GLY A 265 -0.72 -17.33 -3.95
C GLY A 265 -1.62 -16.10 -3.79
N ILE A 266 -2.82 -16.10 -4.40
CA ILE A 266 -3.83 -15.05 -4.14
C ILE A 266 -4.14 -15.01 -2.65
N SER A 267 -4.14 -16.16 -1.96
CA SER A 267 -4.46 -16.26 -0.55
C SER A 267 -3.54 -15.42 0.33
N LEU A 268 -2.24 -15.39 0.04
CA LEU A 268 -1.27 -14.61 0.82
C LEU A 268 -1.53 -13.10 0.68
N ASN A 269 -1.92 -12.68 -0.51
CA ASN A 269 -2.21 -11.29 -0.79
C ASN A 269 -3.63 -10.86 -0.36
N PHE A 270 -4.57 -11.82 -0.24
CA PHE A 270 -5.92 -11.56 0.26
C PHE A 270 -5.99 -11.21 1.76
N ILE A 271 -4.95 -11.56 2.50
CA ILE A 271 -4.80 -11.16 3.90
C ILE A 271 -4.87 -9.64 4.03
N ASP A 272 -4.59 -8.92 2.96
CA ASP A 272 -4.57 -7.47 2.86
C ASP A 272 -5.86 -6.82 2.38
N ALA A 273 -6.83 -7.61 1.92
CA ALA A 273 -8.15 -7.07 1.62
C ALA A 273 -8.76 -6.47 2.90
N PRO A 274 -9.26 -5.22 2.88
CA PRO A 274 -9.81 -4.60 4.06
C PRO A 274 -10.91 -5.47 4.65
N GLU A 275 -10.86 -5.71 5.97
CA GLU A 275 -12.00 -6.25 6.70
C GLU A 275 -13.15 -5.26 6.55
N ILE A 276 -14.25 -5.72 5.96
CA ILE A 276 -15.46 -4.92 5.88
C ILE A 276 -16.13 -5.04 7.23
N LYS A 277 -16.25 -3.93 7.95
CA LYS A 277 -17.00 -3.87 9.19
C LYS A 277 -18.47 -4.26 8.95
N PRO A 278 -19.19 -4.73 9.97
CA PRO A 278 -20.62 -5.06 9.84
C PRO A 278 -21.49 -3.89 9.37
N ASP A 279 -21.04 -2.65 9.52
CA ASP A 279 -21.68 -1.41 9.06
C ASP A 279 -21.40 -1.07 7.60
N GLY A 280 -20.58 -1.88 6.91
CA GLY A 280 -20.29 -1.71 5.50
C GLY A 280 -19.13 -0.79 5.17
N SER A 281 -18.48 -0.17 6.15
CA SER A 281 -17.31 0.65 5.90
C SER A 281 -16.06 -0.21 5.66
N PRO A 282 -15.19 0.10 4.68
CA PRO A 282 -13.93 -0.59 4.54
C PRO A 282 -13.10 -0.34 5.81
N SER A 283 -12.84 -1.42 6.57
CA SER A 283 -11.79 -1.37 7.55
C SER A 283 -10.47 -1.38 6.79
N LEU A 284 -9.98 -0.22 6.44
CA LEU A 284 -8.56 -0.04 6.32
C LEU A 284 -8.00 -0.37 7.71
N SER A 285 -7.60 -1.62 7.91
CA SER A 285 -6.81 -1.98 9.08
C SER A 285 -5.38 -1.49 8.85
N ILE A 286 -5.21 -0.19 8.76
CA ILE A 286 -4.01 0.44 9.27
C ILE A 286 -4.04 0.03 10.73
N LEU A 287 -3.07 -0.80 11.16
CA LEU A 287 -2.89 -1.02 12.60
C LEU A 287 -2.84 0.37 13.22
N PRO A 288 -3.67 0.65 14.20
CA PRO A 288 -3.69 1.97 14.79
C PRO A 288 -2.26 2.26 15.23
N LEU A 289 -1.73 3.42 14.82
CA LEU A 289 -0.49 3.97 15.35
C LEU A 289 -0.50 4.02 16.89
N THR A 290 -1.69 3.88 17.50
CA THR A 290 -1.91 3.68 18.94
C THR A 290 -1.18 2.46 19.53
N LYS A 291 -0.77 1.46 18.73
CA LYS A 291 0.15 0.40 19.19
C LYS A 291 1.62 0.82 19.12
N ILE A 292 1.95 1.88 18.38
CA ILE A 292 3.27 2.51 18.41
C ILE A 292 3.27 3.48 19.60
N LYS A 293 3.44 2.94 20.80
CA LYS A 293 3.27 3.66 22.09
C LYS A 293 4.31 4.74 22.38
N ASN A 294 5.24 5.05 21.48
CA ASN A 294 6.26 6.07 21.70
C ASN A 294 5.92 7.35 20.93
N SER A 295 5.69 8.45 21.64
CA SER A 295 5.39 9.77 21.05
C SER A 295 6.46 10.25 20.03
N SER A 296 7.73 9.89 20.23
CA SER A 296 8.81 10.18 19.30
C SER A 296 8.73 9.44 17.97
N SER A 297 8.19 8.21 17.96
CA SER A 297 7.99 7.47 16.72
C SER A 297 6.80 8.02 15.92
N LEU A 298 5.78 8.55 16.56
CA LEU A 298 4.60 9.12 15.91
C LEU A 298 4.94 10.40 15.12
N SER A 299 5.66 11.33 15.73
CA SER A 299 6.07 12.56 15.04
C SER A 299 7.00 12.27 13.86
N PHE A 300 7.85 11.24 13.98
CA PHE A 300 8.73 10.79 12.92
C PHE A 300 7.95 10.20 11.74
N LEU A 301 6.98 9.34 11.99
CA LEU A 301 6.11 8.77 10.96
C LEU A 301 5.29 9.85 10.25
N THR A 302 4.71 10.79 11.01
CA THR A 302 3.99 11.93 10.44
C THR A 302 4.90 12.76 9.53
N ALA A 303 6.14 13.05 9.96
CA ALA A 303 7.11 13.79 9.15
C ALA A 303 7.46 13.05 7.84
N ILE A 304 7.73 11.74 7.89
CA ILE A 304 8.05 10.93 6.70
C ILE A 304 6.88 10.86 5.72
N ARG A 305 5.66 10.72 6.23
CA ARG A 305 4.46 10.68 5.38
C ARG A 305 4.16 12.03 4.75
N THR A 306 4.53 13.11 5.43
CA THR A 306 4.44 14.46 4.86
C THR A 306 5.52 14.69 3.80
N LYS A 307 6.76 14.31 4.08
CA LYS A 307 7.88 14.50 3.14
C LYS A 307 8.93 13.39 3.30
N PRO A 308 9.39 12.75 2.19
CA PRO A 308 10.33 11.62 2.26
C PRO A 308 11.80 12.03 2.47
N PHE A 309 12.09 13.27 2.82
CA PHE A 309 13.42 13.74 3.13
C PHE A 309 13.46 14.32 4.55
N ILE A 310 14.22 13.65 5.43
CA ILE A 310 14.33 13.98 6.85
C ILE A 310 15.78 14.34 7.19
N LEU A 311 15.97 15.37 7.99
CA LEU A 311 17.24 15.67 8.63
C LEU A 311 17.16 15.33 10.12
N LEU A 312 18.01 14.42 10.58
CA LEU A 312 18.18 14.10 11.99
C LEU A 312 19.37 14.85 12.53
N ALA A 313 19.12 15.90 13.27
CA ALA A 313 20.15 16.76 13.81
C ALA A 313 20.29 16.59 15.31
N GLY A 314 21.50 16.78 15.82
CA GLY A 314 21.79 16.71 17.26
C GLY A 314 23.24 16.35 17.54
N ILE A 315 23.57 16.26 18.82
CA ILE A 315 24.92 15.94 19.32
C ILE A 315 25.33 14.54 18.81
N SER A 316 26.63 14.34 18.59
CA SER A 316 27.17 13.02 18.24
C SER A 316 26.82 11.97 19.32
N GLY A 317 26.51 10.73 18.90
CA GLY A 317 26.19 9.64 19.82
C GLY A 317 24.75 9.58 20.33
N THR A 318 23.83 10.44 19.86
CA THR A 318 22.41 10.43 20.29
C THR A 318 21.57 9.33 19.62
N GLY A 319 22.15 8.47 18.79
CA GLY A 319 21.46 7.34 18.16
C GLY A 319 20.74 7.69 16.85
N LYS A 320 21.10 8.78 16.17
CA LYS A 320 20.49 9.23 14.90
C LYS A 320 20.41 8.12 13.85
N SER A 321 21.53 7.51 13.50
CA SER A 321 21.57 6.42 12.50
C SER A 321 20.93 5.13 13.03
N ARG A 322 20.89 4.91 14.36
CA ARG A 322 20.27 3.75 14.98
C ARG A 322 18.74 3.72 14.80
N ILE A 323 18.06 4.86 14.97
CA ILE A 323 16.59 4.92 14.82
C ILE A 323 16.17 4.59 13.40
N VAL A 324 16.92 5.03 12.39
CA VAL A 324 16.68 4.70 10.98
C VAL A 324 16.80 3.20 10.74
N ARG A 325 17.85 2.60 11.31
CA ARG A 325 18.07 1.15 11.22
C ARG A 325 16.99 0.37 11.95
N GLU A 326 16.49 0.87 13.07
CA GLU A 326 15.38 0.27 13.81
C GLU A 326 14.09 0.22 12.99
N PHE A 327 13.74 1.29 12.28
CA PHE A 327 12.58 1.28 11.37
C PHE A 327 12.76 0.28 10.23
N ALA A 328 13.96 0.17 9.70
CA ALA A 328 14.25 -0.82 8.68
C ALA A 328 14.07 -2.26 9.21
N PHE A 329 14.59 -2.60 10.40
CA PHE A 329 14.37 -3.90 11.02
C PHE A 329 12.88 -4.20 11.24
N LYS A 330 12.12 -3.21 11.73
CA LYS A 330 10.69 -3.36 12.02
C LYS A 330 9.83 -3.59 10.77
N SER A 331 10.27 -3.09 9.61
CA SER A 331 9.52 -3.16 8.36
C SER A 331 10.11 -4.12 7.31
N CYS A 332 11.23 -4.82 7.61
CA CYS A 332 11.92 -5.68 6.66
C CYS A 332 11.23 -7.02 6.50
N PRO A 333 10.67 -7.34 5.33
CA PRO A 333 10.05 -8.64 5.09
C PRO A 333 11.12 -9.76 5.03
N LYS A 334 10.69 -11.00 5.26
CA LYS A 334 11.58 -12.17 5.34
C LYS A 334 12.48 -12.34 4.11
N CYS A 335 11.97 -12.04 2.91
CA CYS A 335 12.73 -12.14 1.67
C CYS A 335 13.90 -11.12 1.55
N LEU A 336 13.88 -10.05 2.34
CA LEU A 336 14.92 -9.02 2.37
C LEU A 336 15.84 -9.13 3.60
N GLN A 337 15.57 -10.04 4.53
CA GLN A 337 16.41 -10.24 5.71
C GLN A 337 17.71 -10.92 5.33
N ASP A 338 18.83 -10.41 5.84
CA ASP A 338 20.12 -11.07 5.66
C ASP A 338 20.21 -12.36 6.50
N LYS A 339 21.04 -13.29 6.04
CA LYS A 339 21.20 -14.60 6.71
C LYS A 339 21.75 -14.49 8.12
N ASP A 340 22.54 -13.46 8.36
CA ASP A 340 23.23 -13.25 9.64
C ASP A 340 22.40 -12.38 10.60
N GLY A 341 21.24 -11.88 10.19
CA GLY A 341 20.34 -11.04 11.00
C GLY A 341 20.92 -9.68 11.39
N THR A 342 21.99 -9.23 10.73
CA THR A 342 22.74 -8.04 11.10
C THR A 342 22.35 -6.78 10.36
N THR A 343 21.88 -6.92 9.12
CA THR A 343 21.55 -5.76 8.28
C THR A 343 20.28 -6.01 7.46
N PRO A 344 19.22 -5.23 7.67
CA PRO A 344 18.00 -5.37 6.91
C PRO A 344 18.20 -4.93 5.46
N GLY A 345 17.68 -5.72 4.50
CA GLY A 345 17.87 -5.48 3.07
C GLY A 345 17.18 -4.24 2.52
N ASN A 346 16.29 -3.61 3.29
CA ASN A 346 15.64 -2.33 3.00
C ASN A 346 16.36 -1.13 3.68
N TYR A 347 17.60 -1.30 4.12
CA TYR A 347 18.43 -0.25 4.70
C TYR A 347 19.73 -0.06 3.91
N CYS A 348 20.10 1.18 3.66
CA CYS A 348 21.34 1.53 3.00
C CYS A 348 22.00 2.71 3.73
N MET A 349 23.12 2.46 4.38
CA MET A 349 23.94 3.52 4.92
C MET A 349 25.00 3.96 3.89
N ILE A 350 25.11 5.26 3.70
CA ILE A 350 26.08 5.92 2.82
C ILE A 350 26.82 6.95 3.64
N GLU A 351 28.10 6.72 3.86
CA GLU A 351 28.99 7.65 4.55
C GLU A 351 29.38 8.79 3.60
N VAL A 352 29.03 10.01 3.97
CA VAL A 352 29.42 11.20 3.20
C VAL A 352 30.90 11.51 3.50
N LYS A 353 31.64 11.88 2.45
CA LYS A 353 33.06 12.19 2.57
C LYS A 353 33.30 13.69 2.30
N PRO A 354 34.26 14.31 2.97
CA PRO A 354 34.54 15.75 2.85
C PRO A 354 34.89 16.22 1.43
N ASN A 355 35.34 15.30 0.56
CA ASN A 355 35.74 15.58 -0.81
C ASN A 355 34.61 15.48 -1.83
N TRP A 356 33.35 15.35 -1.41
CA TRP A 356 32.23 15.32 -2.33
C TRP A 356 31.85 16.72 -2.81
N HIS A 357 31.85 16.92 -4.13
CA HIS A 357 31.60 18.22 -4.74
C HIS A 357 30.48 18.19 -5.78
N ASP A 358 30.03 17.00 -6.20
CA ASP A 358 28.97 16.82 -7.19
C ASP A 358 28.17 15.54 -6.95
N SER A 359 27.11 15.31 -7.73
CA SER A 359 26.20 14.17 -7.58
C SER A 359 26.77 12.82 -8.03
N THR A 360 27.96 12.80 -8.66
CA THR A 360 28.55 11.56 -9.22
C THR A 360 28.84 10.51 -8.15
N GLU A 361 29.10 10.93 -6.92
CA GLU A 361 29.35 10.03 -5.80
C GLU A 361 28.08 9.28 -5.35
N LEU A 362 26.89 9.83 -5.63
CA LEU A 362 25.60 9.19 -5.36
C LEU A 362 25.02 8.51 -6.59
N LEU A 363 24.98 9.20 -7.71
CA LEU A 363 24.32 8.74 -8.93
C LEU A 363 25.21 7.84 -9.78
N GLY A 364 26.50 8.16 -9.86
CA GLY A 364 27.44 7.48 -10.71
C GLY A 364 27.92 8.35 -11.87
N TYR A 365 28.75 7.78 -12.71
CA TYR A 365 29.38 8.48 -13.83
C TYR A 365 29.63 7.54 -14.98
N TYR A 366 29.77 8.11 -16.19
CA TYR A 366 30.19 7.36 -17.35
C TYR A 366 31.73 7.21 -17.36
N SER A 367 32.22 5.98 -17.44
CA SER A 367 33.63 5.67 -17.48
C SER A 367 34.04 5.27 -18.90
N ASN A 368 34.93 6.06 -19.53
CA ASN A 368 35.52 5.73 -20.84
C ASN A 368 36.40 4.49 -20.77
N LEU A 369 37.02 4.23 -19.61
CA LEU A 369 37.91 3.08 -19.41
C LEU A 369 37.14 1.75 -19.35
N SER A 370 36.03 1.71 -18.63
CA SER A 370 35.15 0.53 -18.51
C SER A 370 34.04 0.50 -19.57
N LYS A 371 34.02 1.50 -20.48
CA LYS A 371 33.02 1.63 -21.54
C LYS A 371 31.59 1.43 -21.08
N GLY A 372 31.20 2.16 -20.02
CA GLY A 372 29.81 2.09 -19.50
C GLY A 372 29.58 2.92 -18.25
N TYR A 373 28.32 3.05 -17.87
CA TYR A 373 27.93 3.81 -16.69
C TYR A 373 28.21 3.03 -15.39
N GLN A 374 28.88 3.68 -14.46
CA GLN A 374 29.24 3.13 -13.16
C GLN A 374 28.19 3.51 -12.12
N PHE A 375 27.23 2.64 -11.90
CA PHE A 375 26.16 2.85 -10.93
C PHE A 375 26.70 2.78 -9.48
N LYS A 376 26.47 3.83 -8.70
CA LYS A 376 26.85 3.88 -7.28
C LYS A 376 25.83 3.16 -6.38
N LYS A 377 26.20 2.96 -5.12
CA LYS A 377 25.41 2.24 -4.11
C LYS A 377 24.00 2.81 -3.98
N PHE A 378 23.85 4.13 -4.02
CA PHE A 378 22.56 4.81 -3.95
C PHE A 378 21.61 4.37 -5.08
N VAL A 379 22.06 4.49 -6.33
CA VAL A 379 21.24 4.11 -7.51
C VAL A 379 20.88 2.62 -7.49
N LYS A 380 21.84 1.75 -7.18
CA LYS A 380 21.56 0.31 -7.04
C LYS A 380 20.47 0.04 -6.01
N PHE A 381 20.53 0.76 -4.88
CA PHE A 381 19.53 0.64 -3.83
C PHE A 381 18.15 1.18 -4.26
N LEU A 382 18.08 2.25 -5.07
CA LEU A 382 16.82 2.72 -5.65
C LEU A 382 16.22 1.70 -6.62
N VAL A 383 17.05 1.05 -7.45
CA VAL A 383 16.58 -0.05 -8.31
C VAL A 383 16.02 -1.21 -7.47
N LYS A 384 16.68 -1.55 -6.36
CA LYS A 384 16.18 -2.55 -5.42
C LYS A 384 14.83 -2.12 -4.82
N ALA A 385 14.69 -0.87 -4.39
CA ALA A 385 13.44 -0.35 -3.84
C ALA A 385 12.27 -0.43 -4.84
N LYS A 386 12.54 -0.18 -6.13
CA LYS A 386 11.57 -0.32 -7.21
C LYS A 386 11.05 -1.76 -7.35
N MET A 387 11.87 -2.77 -7.03
CA MET A 387 11.47 -4.18 -7.06
C MET A 387 10.53 -4.57 -5.90
N TYR A 388 10.48 -3.78 -4.83
CA TYR A 388 9.67 -4.05 -3.64
C TYR A 388 8.81 -2.84 -3.27
N PRO A 389 7.85 -2.42 -4.10
CA PRO A 389 7.14 -1.14 -3.97
C PRO A 389 6.31 -1.00 -2.68
N LYS A 390 5.93 -2.10 -2.06
CA LYS A 390 5.15 -2.10 -0.80
C LYS A 390 6.02 -2.03 0.47
N VAL A 391 7.34 -2.14 0.33
CA VAL A 391 8.28 -2.14 1.46
C VAL A 391 8.94 -0.76 1.54
N PRO A 392 8.97 -0.09 2.70
CA PRO A 392 9.71 1.14 2.87
C PRO A 392 11.22 0.87 2.83
N PHE A 393 11.94 1.66 2.07
CA PHE A 393 13.38 1.61 1.90
C PHE A 393 14.03 2.85 2.51
N PHE A 394 15.02 2.67 3.36
CA PHE A 394 15.66 3.74 4.09
C PHE A 394 17.09 3.96 3.61
N VAL A 395 17.34 5.14 3.03
CA VAL A 395 18.70 5.62 2.73
C VAL A 395 19.14 6.52 3.88
N CYS A 396 20.18 6.14 4.57
CA CYS A 396 20.81 6.95 5.62
C CYS A 396 22.10 7.56 5.07
N LEU A 397 22.09 8.87 4.82
CA LEU A 397 23.29 9.64 4.52
C LEU A 397 23.93 10.04 5.84
N ASP A 398 24.98 9.30 6.24
CA ASP A 398 25.61 9.51 7.53
C ASP A 398 26.59 10.69 7.47
N GLU A 399 26.50 11.56 8.49
CA GLU A 399 27.25 12.81 8.56
C GLU A 399 27.08 13.68 7.29
N MET A 400 25.84 13.91 6.90
CA MET A 400 25.47 14.55 5.63
C MET A 400 26.15 15.91 5.40
N ASN A 401 26.46 16.63 6.47
CA ASN A 401 27.10 17.94 6.45
C ASN A 401 28.64 17.95 6.45
N LEU A 402 29.29 16.79 6.29
CA LEU A 402 30.75 16.73 6.05
C LEU A 402 31.18 17.33 4.71
N ALA A 403 30.27 17.39 3.74
CA ALA A 403 30.46 18.05 2.44
C ALA A 403 29.30 19.02 2.19
N PRO A 404 29.49 20.02 1.29
CA PRO A 404 28.42 20.95 0.94
C PRO A 404 27.24 20.24 0.30
N VAL A 405 26.14 20.09 1.03
CA VAL A 405 24.94 19.31 0.63
C VAL A 405 24.30 19.86 -0.64
N GLU A 406 24.27 21.18 -0.79
CA GLU A 406 23.76 21.87 -1.95
C GLU A 406 24.54 21.61 -3.25
N GLN A 407 25.70 20.99 -3.17
CA GLN A 407 26.49 20.59 -4.33
C GLN A 407 26.24 19.14 -4.69
N TYR A 408 26.58 18.19 -3.81
CA TYR A 408 26.52 16.77 -4.13
C TYR A 408 25.08 16.19 -4.13
N PHE A 409 24.14 16.86 -3.45
CA PHE A 409 22.76 16.40 -3.31
C PHE A 409 21.77 17.26 -4.12
N ALA A 410 22.22 18.24 -4.88
CA ALA A 410 21.39 19.21 -5.61
C ALA A 410 20.35 18.59 -6.54
N GLU A 411 20.75 17.59 -7.32
CA GLU A 411 19.86 16.92 -8.27
C GLU A 411 18.74 16.18 -7.53
N ILE A 412 19.05 15.46 -6.45
CA ILE A 412 18.06 14.74 -5.66
C ILE A 412 17.11 15.70 -4.99
N LEU A 413 17.60 16.84 -4.44
CA LEU A 413 16.74 17.89 -3.89
C LEU A 413 15.76 18.44 -4.91
N SER A 414 16.17 18.56 -6.17
CA SER A 414 15.31 19.04 -7.24
C SER A 414 14.26 18.00 -7.62
N ILE A 415 14.66 16.73 -7.74
CA ILE A 415 13.76 15.60 -8.04
C ILE A 415 12.70 15.42 -6.95
N LEU A 416 13.06 15.58 -5.68
CA LEU A 416 12.11 15.49 -4.55
C LEU A 416 10.95 16.50 -4.66
N GLU A 417 11.14 17.64 -5.33
CA GLU A 417 10.11 18.65 -5.53
C GLU A 417 9.20 18.34 -6.75
N THR A 418 9.56 17.38 -7.61
CA THR A 418 8.77 17.01 -8.78
C THR A 418 7.74 15.92 -8.50
N ARG A 419 7.58 15.51 -7.24
CA ARG A 419 6.59 14.50 -6.84
C ARG A 419 5.19 14.92 -7.23
N LYS A 420 4.47 14.01 -7.84
CA LYS A 420 3.07 14.19 -8.22
C LYS A 420 2.37 12.85 -8.39
N HIS A 421 1.08 12.84 -8.24
CA HIS A 421 0.25 11.73 -8.69
C HIS A 421 0.13 11.76 -10.22
N PRO A 422 0.38 10.63 -10.93
CA PRO A 422 0.23 10.60 -12.37
C PRO A 422 -1.25 10.77 -12.75
N LYS A 423 -1.48 11.45 -13.87
CA LYS A 423 -2.81 11.52 -14.49
C LYS A 423 -2.90 10.42 -15.54
N ASP A 424 -3.98 9.69 -15.54
CA ASP A 424 -4.33 8.79 -16.62
C ASP A 424 -4.48 9.58 -17.91
N THR A 425 -3.79 9.15 -18.96
CA THR A 425 -3.74 9.89 -20.24
C THR A 425 -5.06 9.86 -21.02
N GLU A 426 -5.89 8.84 -20.80
CA GLU A 426 -7.16 8.67 -21.53
C GLU A 426 -8.32 9.31 -20.77
N THR A 427 -8.38 9.15 -19.45
CA THR A 427 -9.48 9.63 -18.63
C THR A 427 -9.23 10.99 -17.97
N GLY A 428 -7.99 11.46 -17.93
CA GLY A 428 -7.58 12.68 -17.23
C GLY A 428 -7.67 12.59 -15.71
N LYS A 429 -8.05 11.42 -15.15
CA LYS A 429 -8.16 11.21 -13.70
C LYS A 429 -6.79 11.04 -13.06
N VAL A 430 -6.67 11.57 -11.84
CA VAL A 430 -5.46 11.42 -11.03
C VAL A 430 -5.44 10.02 -10.41
N ASP A 431 -4.32 9.30 -10.59
CA ASP A 431 -4.08 8.02 -9.92
C ASP A 431 -3.45 8.26 -8.54
N MET A 432 -4.29 8.25 -7.51
CA MET A 432 -3.87 8.45 -6.12
C MET A 432 -3.14 7.23 -5.51
N SER A 433 -2.99 6.14 -6.25
CA SER A 433 -2.33 4.92 -5.75
C SER A 433 -0.81 4.97 -5.88
N THR A 434 -0.27 5.85 -6.72
CA THR A 434 1.17 5.97 -6.99
C THR A 434 1.62 7.42 -6.99
N ILE A 435 2.81 7.68 -6.44
CA ILE A 435 3.49 8.98 -6.54
C ILE A 435 4.71 8.79 -7.44
N LYS A 436 4.83 9.62 -8.47
CA LYS A 436 5.98 9.62 -9.39
C LYS A 436 6.77 10.93 -9.27
N THR A 437 8.07 10.83 -9.53
CA THR A 437 8.96 11.99 -9.73
C THR A 437 9.42 12.06 -11.17
N GLU A 438 10.13 13.12 -11.52
CA GLU A 438 10.97 13.12 -12.72
C GLU A 438 12.11 12.12 -12.59
N VAL A 439 12.73 11.80 -13.74
CA VAL A 439 13.78 10.79 -13.85
C VAL A 439 15.08 11.30 -13.24
N ILE A 440 15.69 10.50 -12.38
CA ILE A 440 16.97 10.78 -11.73
C ILE A 440 18.15 10.14 -12.49
N VAL A 441 17.92 9.01 -13.15
CA VAL A 441 18.92 8.33 -14.00
C VAL A 441 18.29 7.98 -15.34
N ASP A 442 18.87 8.50 -16.43
CA ASP A 442 18.34 8.36 -17.77
C ASP A 442 18.28 6.90 -18.24
N ALA A 443 17.23 6.56 -19.00
CA ALA A 443 16.97 5.24 -19.57
C ALA A 443 18.13 4.71 -20.44
N ARG A 444 18.88 5.61 -21.13
CA ARG A 444 20.03 5.24 -21.98
C ARG A 444 21.08 4.43 -21.23
N TYR A 445 21.35 4.76 -19.95
CA TYR A 445 22.36 4.04 -19.16
C TYR A 445 21.92 2.62 -18.79
N PHE A 446 20.63 2.39 -18.65
CA PHE A 446 20.07 1.06 -18.44
C PHE A 446 20.00 0.27 -19.74
N ARG A 447 19.76 0.92 -20.89
CA ARG A 447 19.86 0.28 -22.22
C ARG A 447 21.26 -0.18 -22.53
N GLU A 448 22.28 0.63 -22.29
CA GLU A 448 23.69 0.24 -22.44
C GLU A 448 24.03 -1.00 -21.59
N LEU A 449 23.51 -1.08 -20.37
CA LEU A 449 23.64 -2.25 -19.51
C LEU A 449 22.92 -3.47 -20.10
N SER A 450 21.80 -3.26 -20.78
CA SER A 450 21.02 -4.29 -21.47
C SER A 450 21.72 -4.85 -22.70
N GLU A 451 22.26 -4.00 -23.55
CA GLU A 451 22.95 -4.39 -24.80
C GLU A 451 24.20 -5.24 -24.55
N MET A 452 24.84 -5.08 -23.40
CA MET A 452 25.99 -5.92 -22.99
C MET A 452 25.60 -7.35 -22.57
N SER A 453 24.34 -7.72 -22.53
CA SER A 453 23.87 -9.02 -22.07
C SER A 453 23.24 -9.83 -23.20
N HIS A 454 24.01 -10.72 -23.80
CA HIS A 454 23.46 -11.74 -24.68
C HIS A 454 22.79 -12.82 -23.84
N CYS A 455 21.46 -12.83 -23.77
CA CYS A 455 20.69 -13.92 -23.18
C CYS A 455 20.50 -15.03 -24.19
N ARG A 456 21.05 -16.22 -23.92
CA ARG A 456 20.83 -17.42 -24.72
C ARG A 456 19.58 -18.12 -24.18
N ASN A 457 18.58 -18.31 -25.00
CA ASN A 457 17.43 -19.14 -24.65
C ASN A 457 17.93 -20.58 -24.46
N ILE A 458 17.71 -21.13 -23.26
CA ILE A 458 18.21 -22.45 -22.86
C ILE A 458 17.47 -23.57 -23.63
N GLU A 459 16.23 -23.35 -24.04
CA GLU A 459 15.42 -24.34 -24.73
C GLU A 459 15.63 -24.35 -26.25
N THR A 460 15.84 -23.19 -26.87
CA THR A 460 15.96 -23.08 -28.34
C THR A 460 17.39 -22.91 -28.81
N GLY A 461 18.33 -22.61 -27.93
CA GLY A 461 19.74 -22.33 -28.26
C GLY A 461 19.95 -21.00 -29.00
N GLU A 462 18.89 -20.25 -29.29
CA GLU A 462 18.93 -18.98 -30.01
C GLU A 462 19.34 -17.83 -29.10
N THR A 463 20.20 -16.96 -29.60
CA THR A 463 20.57 -15.72 -28.92
C THR A 463 19.54 -14.65 -29.28
N ALA A 464 18.49 -14.50 -28.45
CA ALA A 464 17.55 -13.42 -28.61
C ALA A 464 18.04 -12.20 -27.83
N THR A 465 18.13 -11.07 -28.50
CA THR A 465 18.22 -9.74 -27.89
C THR A 465 16.85 -9.39 -27.30
N MET A 466 16.49 -10.04 -26.23
CA MET A 466 15.32 -9.61 -25.43
C MET A 466 15.77 -8.41 -24.58
N GLY A 467 15.03 -7.31 -24.67
CA GLY A 467 15.23 -6.18 -23.78
C GLY A 467 15.19 -6.67 -22.34
N LEU A 468 16.22 -6.31 -21.54
CA LEU A 468 16.26 -6.72 -20.15
C LEU A 468 15.07 -6.13 -19.39
N THR A 469 14.33 -6.98 -18.68
CA THR A 469 13.33 -6.53 -17.72
C THR A 469 14.00 -5.80 -16.56
N ASP A 470 13.27 -4.97 -15.85
CA ASP A 470 13.76 -4.29 -14.65
C ASP A 470 14.35 -5.27 -13.63
N LYS A 471 13.76 -6.47 -13.50
CA LYS A 471 14.27 -7.56 -12.68
C LYS A 471 15.63 -8.06 -13.13
N ALA A 472 15.84 -8.25 -14.43
CA ALA A 472 17.13 -8.69 -14.96
C ALA A 472 18.22 -7.64 -14.74
N ILE A 473 17.89 -6.35 -14.88
CA ILE A 473 18.79 -5.23 -14.58
C ILE A 473 19.14 -5.24 -13.09
N TYR A 474 18.17 -5.40 -12.20
CA TYR A 474 18.39 -5.52 -10.77
C TYR A 474 19.37 -6.66 -10.43
N LEU A 475 19.12 -7.85 -10.94
CA LEU A 475 19.99 -9.02 -10.71
C LEU A 475 21.42 -8.77 -11.18
N LYS A 476 21.58 -8.17 -12.35
CA LYS A 476 22.88 -7.82 -12.92
C LYS A 476 23.63 -6.79 -12.08
N LEU A 477 22.96 -5.73 -11.62
CA LEU A 477 23.55 -4.69 -10.77
C LEU A 477 24.04 -5.23 -9.42
N PHE A 478 23.40 -6.27 -8.90
CA PHE A 478 23.77 -6.90 -7.63
C PHE A 478 24.66 -8.16 -7.80
N GLY A 479 25.04 -8.53 -9.04
CA GLY A 479 25.86 -9.69 -9.31
C GLY A 479 25.19 -11.02 -8.94
N ILE A 480 23.86 -11.05 -8.89
CA ILE A 480 23.07 -12.24 -8.55
C ILE A 480 22.94 -13.08 -9.82
N ASN A 481 23.28 -14.37 -9.72
CA ASN A 481 23.11 -15.30 -10.82
C ASN A 481 21.62 -15.51 -11.12
N THR A 482 21.23 -15.30 -12.36
CA THR A 482 19.84 -15.42 -12.80
C THR A 482 19.25 -16.81 -12.54
N LYS A 483 20.07 -17.87 -12.59
CA LYS A 483 19.64 -19.25 -12.28
C LYS A 483 19.27 -19.40 -10.79
N ASP A 484 20.08 -18.87 -9.88
CA ASP A 484 19.84 -18.97 -8.43
C ASP A 484 18.63 -18.14 -7.99
N ALA A 485 18.32 -17.06 -8.72
CA ALA A 485 17.19 -16.20 -8.40
C ALA A 485 15.85 -16.76 -8.89
N ILE A 486 15.84 -17.50 -10.00
CA ILE A 486 14.63 -18.18 -10.52
C ILE A 486 14.25 -19.38 -9.63
N GLU A 487 15.24 -20.10 -9.11
CA GLU A 487 15.00 -21.24 -8.21
C GLU A 487 14.53 -20.83 -6.81
N LYS A 488 14.73 -19.56 -6.41
CA LYS A 488 14.38 -19.09 -5.06
C LYS A 488 13.01 -18.44 -4.95
N GLU A 489 12.14 -18.45 -5.95
CA GLU A 489 10.74 -17.91 -5.94
C GLU A 489 10.49 -16.60 -5.13
N GLU A 490 11.55 -15.97 -4.59
CA GLU A 490 11.48 -14.88 -3.60
C GLU A 490 11.34 -13.49 -4.23
N ILE A 491 11.39 -13.38 -5.56
CA ILE A 491 11.22 -12.09 -6.25
C ILE A 491 9.83 -12.07 -6.86
N ASP A 492 9.01 -11.20 -6.33
CA ASP A 492 7.61 -10.99 -6.67
C ASP A 492 7.37 -11.04 -8.18
N ASN A 493 6.58 -12.01 -8.66
CA ASN A 493 6.29 -12.22 -10.08
C ASN A 493 5.56 -11.03 -10.73
N GLU A 494 4.98 -10.12 -9.94
CA GLU A 494 4.36 -8.89 -10.44
C GLU A 494 5.33 -7.94 -11.16
N VAL A 495 6.63 -8.06 -10.90
CA VAL A 495 7.67 -7.19 -11.49
C VAL A 495 8.31 -7.78 -12.75
N GLY A 496 8.06 -9.04 -13.06
CA GLY A 496 8.78 -9.79 -14.10
C GLY A 496 8.65 -9.29 -15.54
N VAL A 497 7.71 -8.39 -15.85
CA VAL A 497 7.42 -7.95 -17.22
C VAL A 497 7.71 -6.46 -17.45
N ARG A 498 8.02 -5.67 -16.41
CA ARG A 498 8.27 -4.24 -16.54
C ARG A 498 9.64 -3.97 -17.18
N GLN A 499 9.65 -3.02 -18.10
CA GLN A 499 10.85 -2.51 -18.78
C GLN A 499 11.03 -1.00 -18.55
N ASP A 500 10.49 -0.48 -17.46
CA ASP A 500 10.45 0.97 -17.20
C ASP A 500 11.88 1.57 -17.16
N LEU A 501 12.86 0.84 -16.60
CA LEU A 501 14.24 1.33 -16.51
C LEU A 501 14.85 1.59 -17.88
N THR A 502 14.56 0.76 -18.88
CA THR A 502 15.09 0.90 -20.25
C THR A 502 14.26 1.83 -21.14
N THR A 503 13.00 2.08 -20.80
CA THR A 503 12.08 2.93 -21.56
C THR A 503 11.98 4.33 -20.98
N GLU A 504 11.71 4.44 -19.66
CA GLU A 504 11.46 5.69 -18.96
C GLU A 504 12.69 6.18 -18.17
N GLY A 505 13.58 5.27 -17.72
CA GLY A 505 14.65 5.55 -16.78
C GLY A 505 14.25 5.28 -15.33
N LEU A 506 15.10 5.67 -14.38
CA LEU A 506 14.86 5.52 -12.96
C LEU A 506 14.35 6.83 -12.36
N ALA A 507 13.09 6.89 -11.98
CA ALA A 507 12.56 7.90 -11.08
C ALA A 507 12.86 7.52 -9.61
N LEU A 508 12.72 8.46 -8.68
CA LEU A 508 12.83 8.16 -7.25
C LEU A 508 11.61 7.33 -6.82
N PRO A 509 11.80 6.07 -6.39
CA PRO A 509 10.66 5.23 -5.98
C PRO A 509 9.95 5.83 -4.76
N ASP A 510 8.61 5.82 -4.76
CA ASP A 510 7.83 6.43 -3.69
C ASP A 510 8.04 5.78 -2.32
N ASN A 511 8.38 4.51 -2.28
CA ASN A 511 8.69 3.79 -1.04
C ASN A 511 10.08 4.09 -0.45
N VAL A 512 10.85 5.01 -1.05
CA VAL A 512 12.16 5.43 -0.52
C VAL A 512 12.01 6.61 0.42
N VAL A 513 12.68 6.53 1.57
CA VAL A 513 12.85 7.60 2.55
C VAL A 513 14.33 7.93 2.61
N VAL A 514 14.67 9.19 2.36
CA VAL A 514 16.05 9.68 2.48
C VAL A 514 16.21 10.39 3.82
N ILE A 515 17.19 9.97 4.61
CA ILE A 515 17.44 10.52 5.94
C ILE A 515 18.90 10.92 6.02
N GLY A 516 19.15 12.21 6.27
CA GLY A 516 20.48 12.72 6.55
C GLY A 516 20.71 12.81 8.05
N THR A 517 21.78 12.21 8.58
CA THR A 517 22.23 12.49 9.95
C THR A 517 23.17 13.69 9.94
N VAL A 518 23.03 14.53 10.94
CA VAL A 518 23.73 15.80 11.04
C VAL A 518 24.35 15.93 12.42
N ASN A 519 25.66 16.11 12.47
CA ASN A 519 26.37 16.51 13.68
C ASN A 519 26.50 18.03 13.66
N MET A 520 26.15 18.66 14.78
CA MET A 520 26.21 20.12 14.93
C MET A 520 27.51 20.57 15.58
N ASP A 521 28.62 20.01 15.10
CA ASP A 521 29.96 20.37 15.58
C ASP A 521 30.50 21.55 14.76
N ASP A 522 31.36 22.37 15.36
CA ASP A 522 31.91 23.57 14.71
C ASP A 522 32.78 23.33 13.48
N THR A 523 33.11 22.06 13.22
CA THR A 523 33.96 21.65 12.08
C THR A 523 33.22 21.26 10.83
N THR A 524 31.88 21.26 10.85
CA THR A 524 31.02 20.78 9.75
C THR A 524 30.42 21.94 8.96
N HIS A 525 30.03 21.69 7.70
CA HIS A 525 29.34 22.68 6.88
C HIS A 525 27.96 23.01 7.44
N GLN A 526 27.63 24.31 7.50
CA GLN A 526 26.27 24.73 7.80
C GLN A 526 25.35 24.43 6.61
N PHE A 527 24.10 24.05 6.91
CA PHE A 527 23.11 23.85 5.86
C PHE A 527 22.66 25.17 5.24
N SER A 528 22.68 25.19 3.92
CA SER A 528 21.98 26.27 3.24
C SER A 528 20.45 26.17 3.48
N ARG A 529 19.77 27.28 3.51
CA ARG A 529 18.30 27.33 3.63
C ARG A 529 17.61 26.49 2.54
N LYS A 530 18.22 26.38 1.34
CA LYS A 530 17.70 25.56 0.25
C LYS A 530 17.54 24.07 0.61
N VAL A 531 18.40 23.56 1.48
CA VAL A 531 18.33 22.18 1.98
C VAL A 531 17.26 22.05 3.06
N ILE A 532 17.31 22.95 4.08
CA ILE A 532 16.36 22.93 5.20
C ILE A 532 14.91 23.10 4.69
N ASP A 533 14.70 23.97 3.72
CA ASP A 533 13.37 24.19 3.11
C ASP A 533 12.79 22.95 2.43
N ARG A 534 13.61 21.99 2.05
CA ARG A 534 13.20 20.78 1.36
C ARG A 534 13.16 19.53 2.24
N ALA A 535 13.64 19.61 3.48
CA ALA A 535 13.61 18.54 4.46
C ALA A 535 12.58 18.79 5.56
N MET A 536 12.20 17.75 6.29
CA MET A 536 11.65 17.83 7.63
C MET A 536 12.78 17.61 8.62
N THR A 537 13.00 18.55 9.51
CA THR A 537 14.11 18.50 10.48
C THR A 537 13.60 17.98 11.82
N ILE A 538 14.28 16.99 12.36
CA ILE A 538 13.98 16.43 13.68
C ILE A 538 15.22 16.57 14.56
N GLU A 539 15.07 17.30 15.64
CA GLU A 539 16.13 17.43 16.64
C GLU A 539 16.13 16.21 17.56
N MET A 540 17.29 15.55 17.64
CA MET A 540 17.52 14.42 18.53
C MET A 540 18.40 14.85 19.69
N ASN A 541 17.77 15.31 20.76
CA ASN A 541 18.47 15.68 22.01
C ASN A 541 18.94 14.44 22.74
N GLY A 542 20.01 14.59 23.53
CA GLY A 542 20.61 13.50 24.28
C GLY A 542 19.60 12.78 25.18
N GLY A 543 19.53 11.45 25.06
CA GLY A 543 18.70 10.61 25.90
C GLY A 543 19.22 10.54 27.35
N ASN A 544 18.38 10.00 28.23
CA ASN A 544 18.81 9.71 29.60
C ASN A 544 19.94 8.68 29.61
N LEU A 545 21.16 9.09 30.04
CA LEU A 545 22.33 8.22 30.07
C LEU A 545 22.12 6.95 30.91
N ARG A 546 21.23 6.98 31.90
CA ARG A 546 20.88 5.80 32.70
C ARG A 546 20.20 4.70 31.90
N ASN A 547 19.50 5.05 30.80
CA ASN A 547 18.85 4.07 29.94
C ASN A 547 19.85 3.23 29.12
N MET A 548 21.12 3.64 29.06
CA MET A 548 22.18 2.87 28.39
C MET A 548 22.43 1.52 29.06
N PHE A 549 22.27 1.45 30.36
CA PHE A 549 22.48 0.22 31.15
C PHE A 549 21.17 -0.59 31.38
N GLY A 550 20.03 -0.04 31.03
CA GLY A 550 18.72 -0.65 31.18
C GLY A 550 18.32 -1.63 30.06
N GLY A 551 19.30 -2.27 29.38
CA GLY A 551 19.08 -3.21 28.30
C GLY A 551 18.78 -2.51 26.99
N SER A 552 19.81 -2.15 26.22
CA SER A 552 19.62 -1.84 24.80
C SER A 552 19.07 -3.10 24.15
N LYS A 553 17.79 -3.14 23.87
CA LYS A 553 17.19 -4.25 23.09
C LYS A 553 17.97 -4.36 21.78
N ASN A 554 18.46 -5.55 21.48
CA ASN A 554 19.02 -5.86 20.17
C ASN A 554 18.00 -5.45 19.11
N LEU A 555 18.49 -4.97 17.98
CA LEU A 555 17.62 -4.73 16.83
C LEU A 555 17.22 -6.11 16.29
N GLU A 556 15.92 -6.40 16.30
CA GLU A 556 15.37 -7.69 15.88
C GLU A 556 14.30 -7.49 14.83
N TYR A 557 14.18 -8.45 13.93
CA TYR A 557 13.09 -8.50 12.97
C TYR A 557 11.78 -8.83 13.70
N LEU A 558 10.73 -8.10 13.37
CA LEU A 558 9.40 -8.36 13.92
C LEU A 558 8.73 -9.55 13.23
N PRO A 559 7.71 -10.16 13.85
CA PRO A 559 6.83 -11.10 13.16
C PRO A 559 6.15 -10.46 11.94
N GLU A 560 5.88 -11.23 10.91
CA GLU A 560 5.38 -10.77 9.61
C GLU A 560 4.17 -9.82 9.71
N LYS A 561 3.19 -10.15 10.56
CA LYS A 561 2.02 -9.31 10.81
C LYS A 561 2.38 -7.92 11.35
N GLU A 562 3.38 -7.84 12.20
CA GLU A 562 3.83 -6.57 12.76
C GLU A 562 4.72 -5.81 11.76
N GLN A 563 5.56 -6.52 10.98
CA GLN A 563 6.34 -5.93 9.89
C GLN A 563 5.44 -5.22 8.90
N LYS A 564 4.34 -5.88 8.50
CA LYS A 564 3.40 -5.30 7.57
C LYS A 564 2.75 -4.03 8.11
N ALA A 565 2.37 -4.02 9.38
CA ALA A 565 1.84 -2.82 10.01
C ALA A 565 2.82 -1.64 9.97
N TRP A 566 4.11 -1.93 10.13
CA TRP A 566 5.15 -0.93 9.96
C TRP A 566 5.32 -0.51 8.51
N GLN A 567 5.20 -1.43 7.53
CA GLN A 567 5.21 -1.10 6.10
C GLN A 567 4.07 -0.14 5.76
N ASP A 568 2.85 -0.45 6.18
CA ASP A 568 1.67 0.37 5.95
C ASP A 568 1.78 1.75 6.63
N ALA A 569 2.44 1.83 7.79
CA ALA A 569 2.65 3.08 8.51
C ALA A 569 3.55 4.09 7.75
N PHE A 570 4.33 3.64 6.77
CA PHE A 570 5.19 4.50 5.95
C PHE A 570 4.55 4.90 4.61
N VAL A 571 3.35 4.42 4.28
CA VAL A 571 2.68 4.76 3.02
C VAL A 571 2.31 6.24 2.98
N ARG A 572 2.70 6.92 1.91
CA ARG A 572 2.35 8.30 1.64
C ARG A 572 1.12 8.37 0.75
N ARG A 573 0.21 9.30 1.02
CA ARG A 573 -1.04 9.45 0.28
C ARG A 573 -1.16 10.79 -0.43
N TYR A 574 -0.60 11.84 0.16
CA TYR A 574 -0.77 13.21 -0.29
C TYR A 574 0.56 13.81 -0.72
N VAL A 575 0.51 14.62 -1.75
CA VAL A 575 1.60 15.47 -2.24
C VAL A 575 1.20 16.95 -2.18
N THR A 576 -0.08 17.24 -2.42
CA THR A 576 -0.60 18.59 -2.48
C THR A 576 -1.72 18.84 -1.47
N ALA A 577 -1.93 20.12 -1.12
CA ALA A 577 -3.02 20.55 -0.26
C ALA A 577 -4.39 20.23 -0.87
N ASP A 578 -4.54 20.40 -2.19
CA ASP A 578 -5.79 20.12 -2.90
C ASP A 578 -6.22 18.65 -2.74
N GLU A 579 -5.26 17.71 -2.80
CA GLU A 579 -5.53 16.29 -2.58
C GLU A 579 -6.05 15.99 -1.17
N VAL A 580 -5.58 16.76 -0.17
CA VAL A 580 -6.09 16.65 1.21
C VAL A 580 -7.52 17.19 1.30
N LEU A 581 -7.81 18.32 0.66
CA LEU A 581 -9.15 18.89 0.65
C LEU A 581 -10.16 17.97 -0.05
N ASP A 582 -9.73 17.33 -1.14
CA ASP A 582 -10.57 16.36 -1.86
C ASP A 582 -10.84 15.10 -1.03
N ALA A 583 -9.85 14.67 -0.23
CA ALA A 583 -9.97 13.48 0.63
C ALA A 583 -10.79 13.74 1.91
N HIS A 584 -10.83 14.98 2.39
CA HIS A 584 -11.51 15.39 3.63
C HIS A 584 -12.49 16.55 3.36
N PRO A 585 -13.57 16.31 2.60
CA PRO A 585 -14.49 17.36 2.15
C PRO A 585 -15.25 18.04 3.31
N ASP A 586 -15.49 17.35 4.40
CA ASP A 586 -16.19 17.88 5.57
C ASP A 586 -15.35 18.92 6.33
N GLU A 587 -14.04 18.74 6.37
CA GLU A 587 -13.07 19.63 7.00
C GLU A 587 -12.55 20.71 6.04
N ALA A 588 -12.66 20.49 4.73
CA ALA A 588 -12.02 21.29 3.68
C ALA A 588 -12.27 22.81 3.85
N LYS A 589 -13.52 23.21 4.11
CA LYS A 589 -13.86 24.62 4.28
C LYS A 589 -13.13 25.27 5.45
N LYS A 590 -13.03 24.56 6.58
CA LYS A 590 -12.30 25.06 7.77
C LYS A 590 -10.79 25.09 7.52
N LEU A 591 -10.25 24.07 6.83
CA LEU A 591 -8.82 24.00 6.52
C LEU A 591 -8.37 25.15 5.62
N VAL A 592 -9.13 25.49 4.58
CA VAL A 592 -8.83 26.61 3.66
C VAL A 592 -8.82 27.97 4.40
N GLU A 593 -9.62 28.13 5.44
CA GLU A 593 -9.68 29.35 6.23
C GLU A 593 -8.57 29.39 7.30
N ILE A 594 -8.40 28.32 8.07
CA ILE A 594 -7.55 28.31 9.27
C ILE A 594 -6.06 28.17 8.93
N LEU A 595 -5.68 27.28 7.99
CA LEU A 595 -4.26 27.01 7.76
C LEU A 595 -3.48 28.21 7.22
N PRO A 596 -3.98 28.98 6.23
CA PRO A 596 -3.33 30.21 5.81
C PRO A 596 -3.24 31.24 6.95
N ALA A 597 -4.34 31.44 7.72
CA ALA A 597 -4.36 32.40 8.82
C ALA A 597 -3.27 32.08 9.88
N ARG A 598 -3.08 30.82 10.24
CA ARG A 598 -2.02 30.40 11.17
C ARG A 598 -0.61 30.71 10.66
N LEU A 599 -0.35 30.51 9.36
CA LEU A 599 0.95 30.85 8.76
C LEU A 599 1.14 32.35 8.60
N GLU A 600 0.07 33.12 8.34
CA GLU A 600 0.10 34.57 8.31
C GLU A 600 0.45 35.15 9.69
N GLU A 601 -0.10 34.61 10.77
CA GLU A 601 0.30 34.96 12.14
C GLU A 601 1.81 34.76 12.38
N ILE A 602 2.35 33.59 11.97
CA ILE A 602 3.78 33.29 12.05
C ILE A 602 4.60 34.27 11.21
N ASN A 603 4.17 34.53 9.97
CA ASN A 603 4.85 35.48 9.10
C ASN A 603 4.79 36.91 9.63
N ASN A 604 3.71 37.30 10.30
CA ASN A 604 3.64 38.63 10.95
C ASN A 604 4.71 38.77 12.04
N ALA A 605 4.95 37.74 12.83
CA ALA A 605 6.06 37.76 13.80
C ALA A 605 7.45 37.83 13.13
N LEU A 606 7.63 37.18 11.96
CA LEU A 606 8.90 37.06 11.25
C LEU A 606 9.11 38.10 10.14
N LYS A 607 8.13 38.99 9.88
CA LYS A 607 8.15 39.91 8.75
C LYS A 607 9.35 40.83 8.78
N GLY A 608 10.03 40.94 7.62
CA GLY A 608 11.26 41.73 7.47
C GLY A 608 12.51 41.00 7.88
N THR A 609 12.38 39.74 8.28
CA THR A 609 13.52 38.82 8.41
C THR A 609 13.57 37.86 7.22
N PRO A 610 14.70 37.19 6.97
CA PRO A 610 14.78 36.22 5.88
C PRO A 610 14.09 34.87 6.23
N PHE A 611 13.32 34.78 7.29
CA PHE A 611 12.73 33.55 7.82
C PHE A 611 11.24 33.41 7.50
N GLU A 612 10.64 34.40 6.83
CA GLU A 612 9.25 34.32 6.36
C GLU A 612 9.01 33.01 5.58
N VAL A 613 7.87 32.39 5.80
CA VAL A 613 7.46 31.14 5.15
C VAL A 613 6.52 31.42 3.98
N SER A 614 6.48 30.47 3.02
CA SER A 614 5.72 30.62 1.78
C SER A 614 4.80 29.43 1.50
N TYR A 615 4.18 29.41 0.34
CA TYR A 615 3.24 28.39 -0.12
C TYR A 615 3.72 26.94 0.07
N ARG A 616 5.04 26.66 0.00
CA ARG A 616 5.58 25.33 0.25
C ARG A 616 5.26 24.87 1.68
N VAL A 617 5.45 25.74 2.66
CA VAL A 617 5.18 25.40 4.07
C VAL A 617 3.67 25.24 4.31
N LEU A 618 2.84 26.04 3.62
CA LEU A 618 1.38 25.86 3.66
C LEU A 618 0.96 24.49 3.11
N ASN A 619 1.52 24.10 1.97
CA ASN A 619 1.28 22.79 1.39
C ASN A 619 1.70 21.66 2.34
N GLU A 620 2.88 21.75 2.93
CA GLU A 620 3.39 20.76 3.88
C GLU A 620 2.55 20.71 5.17
N LEU A 621 2.05 21.86 5.65
CA LEU A 621 1.11 21.93 6.77
C LEU A 621 -0.21 21.22 6.43
N ALA A 622 -0.78 21.50 5.27
CA ALA A 622 -2.02 20.86 4.83
C ALA A 622 -1.85 19.34 4.68
N VAL A 623 -0.77 18.88 4.03
CA VAL A 623 -0.46 17.45 3.91
C VAL A 623 -0.27 16.80 5.28
N MET A 624 0.40 17.47 6.22
CA MET A 624 0.58 16.98 7.58
C MET A 624 -0.76 16.84 8.31
N VAL A 625 -1.65 17.80 8.18
CA VAL A 625 -3.01 17.72 8.74
C VAL A 625 -3.78 16.57 8.13
N GLY A 626 -3.75 16.39 6.80
CA GLY A 626 -4.38 15.24 6.12
C GLY A 626 -3.88 13.89 6.61
N VAL A 627 -2.56 13.76 6.79
CA VAL A 627 -1.95 12.56 7.39
C VAL A 627 -2.45 12.32 8.82
N MET A 628 -2.61 13.37 9.61
CA MET A 628 -3.07 13.25 10.98
C MET A 628 -4.59 12.99 11.07
N LEU A 629 -5.38 13.49 10.12
CA LEU A 629 -6.81 13.19 10.00
C LEU A 629 -7.02 11.71 9.63
N ASP A 630 -6.25 11.18 8.69
CA ASP A 630 -6.28 9.75 8.35
C ASP A 630 -6.00 8.85 9.57
N ASP A 631 -5.16 9.31 10.48
CA ASP A 631 -4.76 8.58 11.69
C ASP A 631 -5.66 8.85 12.90
N ASN A 632 -6.63 9.78 12.78
CA ASN A 632 -7.48 10.22 13.88
C ASN A 632 -8.56 9.18 14.23
N LYS A 633 -8.16 8.15 14.98
CA LYS A 633 -9.07 7.11 15.50
C LYS A 633 -9.58 7.41 16.91
N ASP A 634 -8.99 8.41 17.56
CA ASP A 634 -9.32 8.80 18.93
C ASP A 634 -10.37 9.93 18.96
N ASP A 635 -11.00 10.24 17.81
CA ASP A 635 -12.00 11.30 17.61
C ASP A 635 -11.55 12.66 18.19
N LYS A 636 -10.25 13.00 18.02
CA LYS A 636 -9.74 14.32 18.41
C LYS A 636 -10.41 15.39 17.57
N GLU A 637 -10.67 16.51 18.22
CA GLU A 637 -11.23 17.68 17.52
C GLU A 637 -10.25 18.21 16.45
N LEU A 638 -10.80 18.74 15.36
CA LEU A 638 -10.01 19.28 14.24
C LEU A 638 -9.02 20.34 14.71
N ASP A 639 -9.41 21.19 15.64
CA ASP A 639 -8.56 22.26 16.17
C ASP A 639 -7.34 21.71 16.92
N ASP A 640 -7.48 20.60 17.64
CA ASP A 640 -6.36 19.94 18.32
C ASP A 640 -5.37 19.33 17.30
N ILE A 641 -5.90 18.75 16.21
CA ILE A 641 -5.08 18.21 15.11
C ILE A 641 -4.31 19.34 14.44
N ILE A 642 -4.96 20.46 14.10
CA ILE A 642 -4.33 21.63 13.48
C ILE A 642 -3.25 22.19 14.42
N ASN A 643 -3.55 22.37 15.70
CA ASN A 643 -2.58 22.88 16.67
C ASN A 643 -1.36 21.97 16.78
N GLN A 644 -1.54 20.65 16.77
CA GLN A 644 -0.43 19.70 16.78
C GLN A 644 0.37 19.74 15.47
N ALA A 645 -0.27 19.87 14.32
CA ALA A 645 0.40 20.03 13.03
C ALA A 645 1.20 21.34 12.96
N VAL A 646 0.64 22.45 13.41
CA VAL A 646 1.35 23.74 13.50
C VAL A 646 2.55 23.66 14.44
N ASN A 647 2.42 22.97 15.59
CA ASN A 647 3.54 22.72 16.48
C ASN A 647 4.68 21.94 15.77
N TYR A 648 4.35 20.92 15.02
CA TYR A 648 5.34 20.14 14.25
C TYR A 648 5.97 20.97 13.12
N ILE A 649 5.19 21.75 12.39
CA ILE A 649 5.70 22.63 11.33
C ILE A 649 6.63 23.70 11.92
N LEU A 650 6.30 24.29 13.08
CA LEU A 650 7.20 25.20 13.77
C LEU A 650 8.53 24.50 14.09
N LEU A 651 8.51 23.33 14.73
CA LEU A 651 9.71 22.61 15.13
C LEU A 651 10.54 22.09 13.94
N MET A 652 9.88 21.62 12.88
CA MET A 652 10.56 20.89 11.80
C MET A 652 10.89 21.77 10.58
N LYS A 653 10.24 22.92 10.42
CA LYS A 653 10.40 23.76 9.24
C LYS A 653 10.73 25.21 9.51
N VAL A 654 10.10 25.83 10.50
CA VAL A 654 10.24 27.26 10.76
C VAL A 654 11.46 27.54 11.61
N LEU A 655 11.50 26.97 12.82
CA LEU A 655 12.56 27.22 13.80
C LEU A 655 13.96 26.81 13.30
N PRO A 656 14.15 25.67 12.57
CA PRO A 656 15.48 25.28 12.07
C PRO A 656 16.15 26.31 11.13
N ARG A 657 15.39 27.28 10.62
CA ARG A 657 15.88 28.36 9.73
C ARG A 657 16.28 29.61 10.48
N ILE A 658 15.85 29.70 11.75
CA ILE A 658 15.99 30.91 12.55
C ILE A 658 17.36 30.93 13.24
N GLU A 659 18.11 31.99 12.94
CA GLU A 659 19.39 32.32 13.55
C GLU A 659 19.61 33.83 13.49
N GLY A 660 20.23 34.42 14.47
CA GLY A 660 20.51 35.85 14.44
C GLY A 660 20.80 36.44 15.83
N ASP A 661 21.04 37.71 15.81
CA ASP A 661 21.31 38.53 16.98
C ASP A 661 20.08 39.32 17.47
N THR A 662 20.26 40.07 18.57
CA THR A 662 19.21 40.90 19.16
C THR A 662 18.69 41.97 18.20
N GLU A 663 19.51 42.51 17.28
CA GLU A 663 19.08 43.51 16.30
C GLU A 663 18.11 42.90 15.26
N MET A 664 18.40 41.69 14.79
CA MET A 664 17.55 41.00 13.83
C MET A 664 16.15 40.69 14.38
N PHE A 665 16.07 40.34 15.66
CA PHE A 665 14.79 40.01 16.30
C PHE A 665 14.07 41.25 16.90
N ALA A 666 14.69 42.40 16.92
CA ALA A 666 14.06 43.61 17.42
C ALA A 666 12.79 44.00 16.63
N LEU A 667 11.79 44.49 17.35
CA LEU A 667 10.55 45.03 16.76
C LEU A 667 10.58 46.56 16.83
N SER A 668 10.51 47.24 15.67
CA SER A 668 10.42 48.69 15.65
C SER A 668 9.12 49.20 16.29
N LYS A 669 9.18 50.37 16.90
CA LYS A 669 8.00 50.99 17.52
C LYS A 669 6.85 51.18 16.51
N GLU A 670 7.18 51.52 15.27
CA GLU A 670 6.23 51.74 14.19
C GLU A 670 5.56 50.42 13.81
N TYR A 671 6.33 49.30 13.73
CA TYR A 671 5.80 48.01 13.41
C TYR A 671 4.88 47.47 14.52
N LYS A 672 5.27 47.65 15.80
CA LYS A 672 4.44 47.31 16.96
C LYS A 672 3.09 48.04 16.91
N ALA A 673 3.13 49.36 16.66
CA ALA A 673 1.92 50.19 16.56
C ALA A 673 1.03 49.75 15.38
N LYS A 674 1.62 49.46 14.24
CA LYS A 674 0.90 48.98 13.04
C LYS A 674 0.18 47.65 13.27
N MET A 675 0.81 46.74 13.96
CA MET A 675 0.28 45.39 14.22
C MET A 675 -0.56 45.32 15.51
N GLY A 676 -0.58 46.37 16.32
CA GLY A 676 -1.31 46.41 17.58
C GLY A 676 -0.72 45.44 18.65
N VAL A 677 0.58 45.15 18.60
CA VAL A 677 1.25 44.19 19.50
C VAL A 677 2.25 44.88 20.42
N ASN A 678 2.51 44.27 21.59
CA ASN A 678 3.42 44.81 22.59
C ASN A 678 4.43 43.78 23.10
N TYR A 679 4.99 42.97 22.18
CA TYR A 679 6.04 42.02 22.51
C TYR A 679 7.42 42.68 22.57
N VAL A 680 8.34 42.11 23.36
CA VAL A 680 9.70 42.62 23.47
C VAL A 680 10.41 42.48 22.12
N ASP A 681 10.41 41.29 21.58
CA ASP A 681 11.01 40.94 20.31
C ASP A 681 10.14 39.97 19.49
N ARG A 682 10.63 39.53 18.32
CA ARG A 682 9.94 38.63 17.39
C ARG A 682 9.82 37.22 17.94
N LEU A 683 10.78 36.74 18.73
CA LEU A 683 10.75 35.40 19.29
C LEU A 683 9.71 35.31 20.40
N GLU A 684 9.58 36.35 21.24
CA GLU A 684 8.51 36.42 22.24
C GLU A 684 7.12 36.42 21.57
N TRP A 685 6.97 37.17 20.48
CA TRP A 685 5.73 37.14 19.69
C TRP A 685 5.45 35.77 19.14
N LEU A 686 6.46 35.11 18.48
CA LEU A 686 6.36 33.77 17.92
C LEU A 686 6.00 32.73 18.99
N LYS A 687 6.60 32.84 20.21
CA LYS A 687 6.26 31.98 21.35
C LYS A 687 4.79 32.12 21.77
N ASN A 688 4.26 33.34 21.74
CA ASN A 688 2.89 33.59 22.18
C ASN A 688 1.86 32.98 21.21
N ILE A 689 2.10 33.08 19.89
CA ILE A 689 1.21 32.51 18.86
C ILE A 689 1.42 31.01 18.66
N ALA A 690 2.53 30.44 19.14
CA ALA A 690 2.76 28.99 19.07
C ALA A 690 1.66 28.25 19.86
N PRO A 691 1.15 27.12 19.33
CA PRO A 691 0.02 26.43 19.95
C PRO A 691 0.37 25.86 21.32
N GLY A 692 -0.53 26.04 22.31
CA GLY A 692 -0.52 25.25 23.54
C GLY A 692 -1.05 23.86 23.29
N LEU A 693 -0.31 22.84 23.57
CA LEU A 693 -0.78 21.45 23.47
C LEU A 693 -1.43 21.04 24.78
N ARG A 694 -2.67 20.54 24.72
CA ARG A 694 -3.34 19.98 25.90
C ARG A 694 -2.58 18.73 26.37
N LYS A 695 -2.22 18.69 27.64
CA LYS A 695 -1.68 17.46 28.25
C LYS A 695 -2.85 16.51 28.48
N VAL A 696 -2.88 15.40 27.79
CA VAL A 696 -3.82 14.33 28.07
C VAL A 696 -3.36 13.62 29.35
N THR A 697 -4.05 13.91 30.46
CA THR A 697 -3.92 13.13 31.69
C THR A 697 -4.65 11.80 31.56
N LYS A 698 -4.14 10.75 32.19
CA LYS A 698 -4.66 9.38 32.10
C LYS A 698 -6.10 9.22 32.61
N ASP A 699 -6.69 10.22 33.21
CA ASP A 699 -7.97 10.14 33.93
C ASP A 699 -9.04 11.14 33.42
N GLY A 700 -9.01 11.56 32.18
CA GLY A 700 -10.18 12.21 31.52
C GLY A 700 -10.68 13.52 32.16
N VAL A 701 -9.92 14.22 32.99
CA VAL A 701 -10.31 15.49 33.65
C VAL A 701 -9.42 16.60 33.09
N SER A 702 -10.06 17.59 32.46
CA SER A 702 -9.43 18.83 32.03
C SER A 702 -9.11 19.69 33.27
N GLY A 703 -7.84 19.93 33.53
CA GLY A 703 -7.38 20.85 34.56
C GLY A 703 -6.42 21.87 33.99
N ASP A 704 -6.72 23.14 34.24
CA ASP A 704 -5.85 24.29 33.99
C ASP A 704 -4.56 24.20 34.82
N GLU A 705 -3.52 24.91 34.35
CA GLU A 705 -2.17 24.92 34.90
C GLU A 705 -2.15 25.04 36.43
N GLU A 706 -1.79 23.97 37.11
CA GLU A 706 -1.22 24.02 38.47
C GLU A 706 0.00 23.10 38.59
N THR A 707 1.05 23.68 39.16
CA THR A 707 2.34 23.12 39.50
C THR A 707 2.18 21.82 40.31
N VAL A 708 2.64 20.68 39.73
CA VAL A 708 2.81 19.45 40.52
C VAL A 708 4.27 19.22 40.78
N GLU A 709 4.58 19.18 42.07
CA GLU A 709 5.87 18.86 42.64
C GLU A 709 6.36 17.45 42.24
N SER A 710 7.68 17.38 42.22
CA SER A 710 8.55 16.25 41.97
C SER A 710 8.05 14.88 42.47
N GLY A 711 7.79 13.99 41.54
CA GLY A 711 7.63 12.56 41.76
C GLY A 711 7.75 11.81 40.46
N GLU A 712 8.91 11.16 40.21
CA GLU A 712 9.19 10.17 39.16
C GLU A 712 8.77 10.55 37.74
N LYS A 713 9.49 11.49 37.13
CA LYS A 713 9.53 11.64 35.67
C LYS A 713 10.22 10.40 35.07
N GLU A 714 9.45 9.43 34.59
CA GLU A 714 9.87 8.57 33.50
C GLU A 714 10.14 9.47 32.27
N LEU A 715 11.40 9.78 32.05
CA LEU A 715 11.89 10.46 30.85
C LEU A 715 11.79 9.50 29.64
N LYS A 716 10.58 9.29 29.15
CA LYS A 716 10.35 8.96 27.75
C LYS A 716 10.66 10.22 26.99
N GLY A 717 11.55 10.16 25.97
CA GLY A 717 11.99 11.29 25.17
C GLY A 717 10.81 12.16 24.72
N GLN A 718 10.47 13.15 25.51
CA GLN A 718 9.51 14.18 25.15
C GLN A 718 10.19 15.04 24.12
N GLN A 719 9.67 15.09 22.90
CA GLN A 719 9.96 16.21 22.02
C GLN A 719 9.48 17.47 22.74
N ASN A 720 10.36 18.44 22.93
CA ASN A 720 10.01 19.75 23.43
C ASN A 720 8.90 20.31 22.55
N THR A 721 7.93 21.01 23.12
CA THR A 721 6.97 21.76 22.33
C THR A 721 7.66 22.90 21.59
N SER A 722 7.03 23.42 20.54
CA SER A 722 7.57 24.61 19.85
C SER A 722 7.75 25.80 20.82
N LYS A 723 6.86 25.93 21.81
CA LYS A 723 7.00 26.94 22.88
C LYS A 723 8.26 26.75 23.73
N ASP A 724 8.54 25.50 24.13
CA ASP A 724 9.73 25.18 24.91
C ASP A 724 11.02 25.49 24.12
N LYS A 725 11.02 25.14 22.84
CA LYS A 725 12.16 25.39 21.96
C LYS A 725 12.39 26.89 21.71
N ILE A 726 11.31 27.65 21.48
CA ILE A 726 11.40 29.11 21.33
C ILE A 726 11.90 29.74 22.63
N GLN A 727 11.45 29.27 23.80
CA GLN A 727 11.95 29.74 25.08
C GLN A 727 13.46 29.50 25.22
N GLU A 728 13.95 28.29 24.88
CA GLU A 728 15.37 27.99 24.85
C GLU A 728 16.16 28.96 23.94
N MET A 729 15.60 29.32 22.79
CA MET A 729 16.18 30.29 21.84
C MET A 729 16.20 31.71 22.44
N ILE A 730 15.14 32.12 23.14
CA ILE A 730 15.06 33.41 23.83
C ILE A 730 16.08 33.47 24.94
N ASP A 731 16.22 32.44 25.77
CA ASP A 731 17.18 32.36 26.86
C ASP A 731 18.62 32.48 26.34
N ARG A 732 18.91 31.85 25.19
CA ARG A 732 20.20 31.94 24.49
C ARG A 732 20.47 33.36 23.99
N LEU A 733 19.44 33.98 23.32
CA LEU A 733 19.56 35.36 22.85
C LEU A 733 19.85 36.34 23.98
N ASN A 734 19.18 36.19 25.13
CA ASN A 734 19.38 37.05 26.30
C ASN A 734 20.75 36.85 26.97
N ASN A 735 21.32 35.64 26.90
CA ASN A 735 22.59 35.32 27.58
C ASN A 735 23.80 35.54 26.68
N GLN A 736 23.67 35.46 25.36
CA GLN A 736 24.78 35.40 24.40
C GLN A 736 24.68 36.45 23.28
N ASP A 737 23.62 37.29 23.28
CA ASP A 737 23.28 38.26 22.22
C ASP A 737 23.09 37.63 20.81
N PHE A 738 23.05 36.29 20.74
CA PHE A 738 22.87 35.52 19.52
C PHE A 738 22.09 34.25 19.83
N THR A 739 21.24 33.87 18.92
CA THR A 739 20.52 32.60 19.02
C THR A 739 20.41 31.88 17.66
N ARG A 740 20.32 30.58 17.73
CA ARG A 740 20.02 29.69 16.61
C ARG A 740 19.19 28.50 17.11
N PHE A 741 18.47 27.85 16.22
CA PHE A 741 17.71 26.64 16.56
C PHE A 741 18.62 25.52 17.08
N TRP A 742 19.77 25.36 16.47
CA TRP A 742 20.75 24.33 16.78
C TRP A 742 21.47 24.63 18.11
N PRO A 743 21.92 23.54 18.83
CA PRO A 743 22.65 23.68 20.05
C PRO A 743 23.89 24.55 19.91
#